data_c29c310764cdea914057d68e7c7dbc65
#
_entry.id   c29c310764cdea914057d68e7c7dbc65
#
_cell.length_a   1.000
_cell.length_b   1.000
_cell.length_c   1.000
_cell.angle_alpha   90.00
_cell.angle_beta   90.00
_cell.angle_gamma   90.00
#
_symmetry.space_group_name_H-M   'P 1'
#
loop_
_entity.id
_entity.type
_entity.pdbx_description
1 polymer ?
#
loop_
_entity_poly.entity_id
_entity_poly.type
_entity_poly.pdbx_seq_one_letter_code
_entity_poly.pdbx_strand_id
1 'polypeptide(L)'
;MILVIAEKPSVGAAIGKVLGATSRKDGYLEGNNYIVSWCVGHLVGLADASSYDERFAKWRYSDLPIVPEEWLFEVPKDKQKQFKVLCDLMRDKRVTELVCATDAGREGELIFRLVYNKAGCTKPFKRLWISSLEDSAIREGFAHLRSSGEYDRLYEAALARSKADWIVGINGTRLFSTLYHKKLVVGRVQTPTLAMLVDREGKISTFHKEKYFNVHISKDNLTADLEKVKTEEEAKAIAAACDKKQAVVSSLKKETKTVNPPRLYDLTTLQREANRYYGFTAQQTLDLVQSLYEKKLLTYPRTDSQFITEDMESTARQVIGIVSRKLPLFQRITHEPDIGRITNNAKVTDHHAIIPTVQLENQDLAELPESEQKIIRLVAMRLLSATGEKHIYDETSVTLTCEGYEFKAKGKTVVQDGWKAIERCFKETLKSKEKDEPERSLPSLNEKDILSSVDSSVTEHYTSPPKPYTEDSLLSAMETAGNAEFDDDTEKKGLGTPATRAGIIEKLVKGGFVKRKGKSLVPTKDGNNLVCVLPEQITSPSMTAEWENTLMQIERGNADADKFLSGIVGMTSELVKAYPFLSDTEANRFDTGRESIGKCPRCGSPVYVGKGNYYCSNKECSFCMWEDNKFFTSKKKKLTKKIAAELLDKGWCRVTGLYTPKRPQLYDAVIRLDDTGGKYVSFKMEFDR
;
A
#
# COMPACT_ATOMS: atom_id res chain seq x y z
N MET A 1 -2.68 -9.79 41.61
CA MET A 1 -1.89 -10.07 40.38
C MET A 1 -2.14 -8.98 39.36
N ILE A 2 -1.16 -8.71 38.51
CA ILE A 2 -1.25 -7.75 37.39
C ILE A 2 -1.48 -8.54 36.10
N LEU A 3 -2.51 -8.17 35.34
CA LEU A 3 -2.78 -8.74 34.02
C LEU A 3 -2.15 -7.87 32.93
N VAL A 4 -1.16 -8.39 32.25
CA VAL A 4 -0.49 -7.72 31.10
C VAL A 4 -1.11 -8.24 29.81
N ILE A 5 -1.54 -7.34 28.92
CA ILE A 5 -2.15 -7.70 27.64
C ILE A 5 -1.28 -7.14 26.52
N ALA A 6 -0.59 -8.04 25.81
CA ALA A 6 0.24 -7.74 24.66
C ALA A 6 -0.59 -7.79 23.35
N GLU A 7 -0.05 -7.25 22.25
CA GLU A 7 -0.71 -7.30 20.95
C GLU A 7 -0.66 -8.69 20.31
N LYS A 8 0.45 -9.42 20.50
CA LYS A 8 0.73 -10.72 19.87
C LYS A 8 1.30 -11.73 20.86
N PRO A 9 1.14 -13.04 20.58
CA PRO A 9 1.69 -14.10 21.43
C PRO A 9 3.19 -14.01 21.63
N SER A 10 3.96 -13.65 20.59
CA SER A 10 5.42 -13.51 20.64
C SER A 10 5.85 -12.39 21.59
N VAL A 11 5.15 -11.25 21.55
CA VAL A 11 5.37 -10.11 22.46
C VAL A 11 5.02 -10.51 23.90
N GLY A 12 3.87 -11.17 24.10
CA GLY A 12 3.45 -11.68 25.41
C GLY A 12 4.47 -12.67 25.99
N ALA A 13 5.03 -13.54 25.18
CA ALA A 13 6.07 -14.49 25.61
C ALA A 13 7.39 -13.77 26.02
N ALA A 14 7.80 -12.74 25.26
CA ALA A 14 8.98 -11.94 25.60
C ALA A 14 8.80 -11.20 26.94
N ILE A 15 7.66 -10.54 27.12
CA ILE A 15 7.32 -9.84 28.36
C ILE A 15 7.21 -10.84 29.53
N GLY A 16 6.51 -11.95 29.33
CA GLY A 16 6.34 -12.99 30.36
C GLY A 16 7.66 -13.55 30.87
N LYS A 17 8.62 -13.79 29.98
CA LYS A 17 9.97 -14.24 30.33
C LYS A 17 10.67 -13.23 31.26
N VAL A 18 10.62 -11.95 30.93
CA VAL A 18 11.28 -10.88 31.70
C VAL A 18 10.63 -10.68 33.07
N LEU A 19 9.29 -10.82 33.15
CA LEU A 19 8.55 -10.67 34.39
C LEU A 19 8.54 -11.95 35.26
N GLY A 20 9.06 -13.07 34.76
CA GLY A 20 9.03 -14.34 35.45
C GLY A 20 7.68 -15.06 35.38
N ALA A 21 6.78 -14.66 34.50
CA ALA A 21 5.53 -15.37 34.21
C ALA A 21 5.79 -16.46 33.17
N THR A 22 6.27 -17.63 33.61
CA THR A 22 6.76 -18.70 32.72
C THR A 22 5.86 -19.92 32.67
N SER A 23 4.89 -20.05 33.58
CA SER A 23 3.93 -21.17 33.58
C SER A 23 2.91 -21.01 32.44
N ARG A 24 3.03 -21.85 31.41
CA ARG A 24 2.19 -21.79 30.21
C ARG A 24 0.80 -22.37 30.47
N LYS A 25 -0.22 -21.62 30.10
CA LYS A 25 -1.63 -21.97 30.10
C LYS A 25 -2.23 -21.81 28.71
N ASP A 26 -3.48 -22.19 28.52
CA ASP A 26 -4.19 -21.98 27.25
C ASP A 26 -4.51 -20.47 27.06
N GLY A 27 -3.78 -19.80 26.18
CA GLY A 27 -3.96 -18.38 25.86
C GLY A 27 -3.25 -17.38 26.80
N TYR A 28 -2.45 -17.81 27.78
CA TYR A 28 -1.70 -16.91 28.66
C TYR A 28 -0.53 -17.60 29.36
N LEU A 29 0.31 -16.79 30.03
CA LEU A 29 1.41 -17.20 30.90
C LEU A 29 1.14 -16.70 32.33
N GLU A 30 1.53 -17.43 33.34
CA GLU A 30 1.35 -17.05 34.76
C GLU A 30 2.62 -17.28 35.56
N GLY A 31 2.93 -16.39 36.48
CA GLY A 31 4.06 -16.50 37.41
C GLY A 31 4.45 -15.15 38.01
N ASN A 32 5.18 -15.17 39.13
CA ASN A 32 5.72 -13.98 39.77
C ASN A 32 4.74 -12.79 39.93
N ASN A 33 3.51 -13.09 40.38
CA ASN A 33 2.41 -12.13 40.55
C ASN A 33 1.91 -11.47 39.23
N TYR A 34 2.31 -11.96 38.05
CA TYR A 34 1.85 -11.53 36.75
C TYR A 34 1.06 -12.63 36.02
N ILE A 35 0.06 -12.20 35.27
CA ILE A 35 -0.57 -12.97 34.21
C ILE A 35 -0.32 -12.22 32.93
N VAL A 36 0.28 -12.87 31.93
CA VAL A 36 0.59 -12.24 30.63
C VAL A 36 -0.20 -12.95 29.56
N SER A 37 -1.14 -12.23 28.95
CA SER A 37 -1.94 -12.70 27.83
C SER A 37 -1.74 -11.77 26.62
N TRP A 38 -2.45 -12.02 25.54
CA TRP A 38 -2.27 -11.29 24.29
C TRP A 38 -3.54 -11.21 23.46
N CYS A 39 -3.62 -10.19 22.64
CA CYS A 39 -4.50 -10.16 21.47
C CYS A 39 -3.87 -10.99 20.33
N VAL A 40 -4.57 -11.18 19.25
CA VAL A 40 -4.06 -11.69 17.97
C VAL A 40 -4.35 -10.63 16.90
N GLY A 41 -3.74 -9.45 17.09
CA GLY A 41 -4.11 -8.21 16.41
C GLY A 41 -5.51 -7.75 16.85
N HIS A 42 -6.30 -7.18 15.93
CA HIS A 42 -7.67 -6.77 16.26
C HIS A 42 -8.57 -7.96 16.63
N LEU A 43 -8.81 -8.17 17.94
CA LEU A 43 -9.77 -9.14 18.44
C LEU A 43 -11.21 -8.61 18.35
N VAL A 44 -11.40 -7.33 18.50
CA VAL A 44 -12.68 -6.64 18.46
C VAL A 44 -12.60 -5.59 17.34
N GLY A 45 -13.65 -5.48 16.54
CA GLY A 45 -13.77 -4.50 15.48
C GLY A 45 -15.19 -3.97 15.36
N LEU A 46 -15.38 -2.95 14.52
CA LEU A 46 -16.72 -2.47 14.17
C LEU A 46 -17.51 -3.60 13.48
N ALA A 47 -18.77 -3.74 13.85
CA ALA A 47 -19.67 -4.71 13.29
C ALA A 47 -19.94 -4.49 11.80
N ASP A 48 -20.27 -5.56 11.08
CA ASP A 48 -20.71 -5.44 9.68
C ASP A 48 -22.09 -4.74 9.60
N ALA A 49 -22.41 -4.13 8.48
CA ALA A 49 -23.69 -3.44 8.30
C ALA A 49 -24.91 -4.35 8.60
N SER A 50 -24.81 -5.64 8.23
CA SER A 50 -25.87 -6.63 8.51
C SER A 50 -26.15 -6.89 9.99
N SER A 51 -25.23 -6.54 10.87
CA SER A 51 -25.41 -6.67 12.33
C SER A 51 -26.25 -5.55 12.92
N TYR A 52 -26.38 -4.43 12.22
CA TYR A 52 -27.26 -3.32 12.63
C TYR A 52 -28.72 -3.54 12.20
N ASP A 53 -28.92 -4.08 10.99
CA ASP A 53 -30.22 -4.41 10.45
C ASP A 53 -30.06 -5.52 9.40
N GLU A 54 -30.88 -6.58 9.48
CA GLU A 54 -30.83 -7.73 8.56
C GLU A 54 -31.09 -7.31 7.09
N ARG A 55 -31.83 -6.22 6.84
CA ARG A 55 -32.04 -5.67 5.50
C ARG A 55 -30.71 -5.33 4.80
N PHE A 56 -29.68 -4.93 5.56
CA PHE A 56 -28.35 -4.61 5.06
C PHE A 56 -27.50 -5.83 4.64
N ALA A 57 -28.01 -7.06 4.86
CA ALA A 57 -27.36 -8.25 4.32
C ALA A 57 -27.36 -8.28 2.79
N LYS A 58 -28.37 -7.65 2.17
CA LYS A 58 -28.44 -7.42 0.73
C LYS A 58 -28.06 -5.96 0.42
N TRP A 59 -27.23 -5.78 -0.62
CA TRP A 59 -26.84 -4.43 -1.01
C TRP A 59 -27.89 -3.82 -1.93
N ARG A 60 -28.56 -2.77 -1.47
CA ARG A 60 -29.58 -2.03 -2.21
C ARG A 60 -29.25 -0.55 -2.15
N TYR A 61 -29.55 0.17 -3.22
CA TYR A 61 -29.38 1.62 -3.30
C TYR A 61 -30.28 2.33 -2.28
N SER A 62 -31.53 1.85 -2.12
CA SER A 62 -32.52 2.42 -1.21
C SER A 62 -32.13 2.41 0.27
N ASP A 63 -31.14 1.61 0.63
CA ASP A 63 -30.66 1.47 2.01
C ASP A 63 -29.52 2.45 2.34
N LEU A 64 -29.07 3.27 1.37
CA LEU A 64 -27.94 4.18 1.53
C LEU A 64 -28.41 5.62 1.83
N PRO A 65 -27.68 6.40 2.63
CA PRO A 65 -26.45 5.99 3.34
C PRO A 65 -26.76 5.18 4.61
N ILE A 66 -25.90 4.21 4.94
CA ILE A 66 -25.93 3.48 6.20
C ILE A 66 -25.07 4.23 7.20
N VAL A 67 -25.70 4.79 8.22
CA VAL A 67 -25.05 5.50 9.33
C VAL A 67 -25.61 4.94 10.63
N PRO A 68 -24.81 4.23 11.44
CA PRO A 68 -25.26 3.71 12.72
C PRO A 68 -25.53 4.85 13.72
N GLU A 69 -26.66 4.82 14.42
CA GLU A 69 -26.93 5.69 15.57
C GLU A 69 -26.07 5.25 16.77
N GLU A 70 -26.01 3.96 17.02
CA GLU A 70 -25.14 3.36 18.03
C GLU A 70 -24.12 2.41 17.39
N TRP A 71 -22.87 2.51 17.81
CA TRP A 71 -21.79 1.71 17.24
C TRP A 71 -21.70 0.33 17.89
N LEU A 72 -21.87 -0.71 17.10
CA LEU A 72 -21.72 -2.10 17.52
C LEU A 72 -20.30 -2.59 17.26
N PHE A 73 -19.78 -3.34 18.21
CA PHE A 73 -18.45 -3.96 18.14
C PHE A 73 -18.59 -5.47 18.23
N GLU A 74 -17.89 -6.20 17.37
CA GLU A 74 -17.96 -7.64 17.26
C GLU A 74 -16.60 -8.31 17.35
N VAL A 75 -16.61 -9.56 17.80
CA VAL A 75 -15.44 -10.44 17.80
C VAL A 75 -15.58 -11.43 16.65
N PRO A 76 -14.65 -11.47 15.68
CA PRO A 76 -14.65 -12.46 14.60
C PRO A 76 -14.71 -13.90 15.15
N LYS A 77 -15.39 -14.78 14.43
CA LYS A 77 -15.65 -16.17 14.90
C LYS A 77 -14.37 -16.93 15.21
N ASP A 78 -13.34 -16.76 14.41
CA ASP A 78 -12.02 -17.39 14.57
C ASP A 78 -11.22 -16.84 15.76
N LYS A 79 -11.61 -15.70 16.33
CA LYS A 79 -10.92 -15.03 17.45
C LYS A 79 -11.65 -15.14 18.79
N GLN A 80 -12.85 -15.73 18.80
CA GLN A 80 -13.70 -15.83 20.00
C GLN A 80 -13.02 -16.58 21.15
N LYS A 81 -12.22 -17.63 20.86
CA LYS A 81 -11.51 -18.40 21.89
C LYS A 81 -10.58 -17.49 22.70
N GLN A 82 -9.72 -16.72 22.04
CA GLN A 82 -8.76 -15.84 22.71
C GLN A 82 -9.46 -14.68 23.43
N PHE A 83 -10.49 -14.11 22.82
CA PHE A 83 -11.29 -13.08 23.47
C PHE A 83 -11.93 -13.58 24.78
N LYS A 84 -12.47 -14.81 24.78
CA LYS A 84 -13.02 -15.42 25.98
C LYS A 84 -11.96 -15.57 27.09
N VAL A 85 -10.74 -16.03 26.74
CA VAL A 85 -9.62 -16.10 27.70
C VAL A 85 -9.37 -14.74 28.35
N LEU A 86 -9.29 -13.67 27.55
CA LEU A 86 -9.08 -12.31 28.09
C LEU A 86 -10.24 -11.86 28.99
N CYS A 87 -11.48 -12.14 28.63
CA CYS A 87 -12.64 -11.84 29.47
C CYS A 87 -12.58 -12.57 30.82
N ASP A 88 -12.24 -13.85 30.79
CA ASP A 88 -12.14 -14.66 32.01
C ASP A 88 -11.01 -14.14 32.92
N LEU A 89 -9.86 -13.78 32.35
CA LEU A 89 -8.74 -13.18 33.07
C LEU A 89 -9.08 -11.80 33.65
N MET A 90 -9.76 -10.95 32.89
CA MET A 90 -10.21 -9.64 33.36
C MET A 90 -11.21 -9.73 34.50
N ARG A 91 -12.03 -10.80 34.57
CA ARG A 91 -12.98 -11.07 35.64
C ARG A 91 -12.37 -11.78 36.83
N ASP A 92 -11.17 -12.36 36.69
CA ASP A 92 -10.50 -13.07 37.78
C ASP A 92 -10.31 -12.13 38.98
N LYS A 93 -10.80 -12.54 40.15
CA LYS A 93 -10.69 -11.78 41.41
C LYS A 93 -9.25 -11.58 41.88
N ARG A 94 -8.33 -12.43 41.44
CA ARG A 94 -6.88 -12.29 41.73
C ARG A 94 -6.26 -11.10 40.99
N VAL A 95 -6.84 -10.70 39.87
CA VAL A 95 -6.35 -9.56 39.05
C VAL A 95 -6.92 -8.26 39.61
N THR A 96 -6.04 -7.36 40.02
CA THR A 96 -6.39 -6.05 40.61
C THR A 96 -6.14 -4.89 39.65
N GLU A 97 -5.20 -5.02 38.76
CA GLU A 97 -4.78 -3.99 37.80
C GLU A 97 -4.40 -4.64 36.45
N LEU A 98 -4.56 -3.90 35.36
CA LEU A 98 -4.11 -4.31 34.05
C LEU A 98 -2.94 -3.45 33.57
N VAL A 99 -2.15 -4.01 32.62
CA VAL A 99 -1.16 -3.25 31.85
C VAL A 99 -1.46 -3.45 30.38
N CYS A 100 -1.74 -2.33 29.71
CA CYS A 100 -1.81 -2.27 28.25
C CYS A 100 -0.40 -2.34 27.68
N ALA A 101 -0.03 -3.48 27.12
CA ALA A 101 1.28 -3.75 26.52
C ALA A 101 1.16 -4.09 25.02
N THR A 102 0.15 -3.54 24.35
CA THR A 102 0.05 -3.53 22.89
C THR A 102 1.07 -2.54 22.31
N ASP A 103 1.33 -2.63 21.01
CA ASP A 103 2.31 -1.79 20.35
C ASP A 103 2.10 -0.30 20.70
N ALA A 104 3.18 0.45 20.87
CA ALA A 104 3.15 1.87 21.21
C ALA A 104 2.66 2.66 19.98
N GLY A 105 1.45 3.20 20.04
CA GLY A 105 0.82 3.94 18.94
C GLY A 105 -0.70 3.89 18.97
N ARG A 106 -1.33 4.66 18.07
CA ARG A 106 -2.78 4.78 17.90
C ARG A 106 -3.48 3.42 17.78
N GLU A 107 -2.92 2.55 16.94
CA GLU A 107 -3.52 1.25 16.63
C GLU A 107 -3.49 0.31 17.82
N GLY A 108 -2.34 0.25 18.51
CA GLY A 108 -2.20 -0.59 19.70
C GLY A 108 -3.13 -0.15 20.82
N GLU A 109 -3.28 1.16 21.04
CA GLU A 109 -4.23 1.68 22.01
C GLU A 109 -5.68 1.30 21.67
N LEU A 110 -6.05 1.44 20.38
CA LEU A 110 -7.38 1.01 19.91
C LEU A 110 -7.63 -0.48 20.13
N ILE A 111 -6.67 -1.34 19.78
CA ILE A 111 -6.78 -2.80 19.98
C ILE A 111 -7.07 -3.13 21.43
N PHE A 112 -6.30 -2.58 22.37
CA PHE A 112 -6.50 -2.85 23.79
C PHE A 112 -7.84 -2.30 24.30
N ARG A 113 -8.15 -1.03 24.03
CA ARG A 113 -9.38 -0.39 24.52
C ARG A 113 -10.65 -1.04 24.01
N LEU A 114 -10.67 -1.48 22.75
CA LEU A 114 -11.83 -2.22 22.21
C LEU A 114 -12.06 -3.54 22.93
N VAL A 115 -10.99 -4.28 23.26
CA VAL A 115 -11.09 -5.53 24.03
C VAL A 115 -11.52 -5.26 25.47
N TYR A 116 -10.92 -4.26 26.13
CA TYR A 116 -11.23 -3.85 27.49
C TYR A 116 -12.70 -3.44 27.63
N ASN A 117 -13.18 -2.57 26.73
CA ASN A 117 -14.56 -2.09 26.73
C ASN A 117 -15.55 -3.21 26.39
N LYS A 118 -15.26 -4.05 25.38
CA LYS A 118 -16.14 -5.17 24.98
C LYS A 118 -16.24 -6.25 26.05
N ALA A 119 -15.18 -6.46 26.85
CA ALA A 119 -15.20 -7.36 28.00
C ALA A 119 -15.98 -6.80 29.19
N GLY A 120 -16.34 -5.51 29.18
CA GLY A 120 -16.98 -4.82 30.31
C GLY A 120 -16.05 -4.69 31.53
N CYS A 121 -14.75 -4.58 31.31
CA CYS A 121 -13.79 -4.47 32.39
C CYS A 121 -13.80 -3.04 32.97
N THR A 122 -13.77 -2.95 34.31
CA THR A 122 -13.73 -1.66 35.03
C THR A 122 -12.49 -1.52 35.92
N LYS A 123 -11.59 -2.51 35.90
CA LYS A 123 -10.36 -2.48 36.68
C LYS A 123 -9.39 -1.42 36.13
N PRO A 124 -8.63 -0.73 37.00
CA PRO A 124 -7.67 0.26 36.55
C PRO A 124 -6.59 -0.38 35.66
N PHE A 125 -6.06 0.42 34.73
CA PHE A 125 -4.95 -0.04 33.89
C PHE A 125 -3.93 1.07 33.67
N LYS A 126 -2.69 0.65 33.42
CA LYS A 126 -1.55 1.48 33.04
C LYS A 126 -1.06 1.13 31.63
N ARG A 127 -0.28 1.99 31.04
CA ARG A 127 0.27 1.86 29.70
C ARG A 127 1.77 1.57 29.74
N LEU A 128 2.17 0.46 29.16
CA LEU A 128 3.56 0.18 28.81
C LEU A 128 3.88 0.79 27.44
N TRP A 129 4.87 1.69 27.39
CA TRP A 129 5.29 2.35 26.14
C TRP A 129 6.75 2.02 25.89
N ILE A 130 7.02 1.08 24.98
CA ILE A 130 8.36 0.60 24.63
C ILE A 130 8.52 0.44 23.13
N SER A 131 9.71 0.73 22.61
CA SER A 131 10.07 0.64 21.20
C SER A 131 10.90 -0.60 20.86
N SER A 132 11.32 -1.38 21.87
CA SER A 132 12.10 -2.60 21.72
C SER A 132 11.59 -3.70 22.63
N LEU A 133 11.80 -4.96 22.21
CA LEU A 133 11.53 -6.17 23.01
C LEU A 133 12.78 -6.73 23.72
N GLU A 134 13.87 -5.95 23.78
CA GLU A 134 15.04 -6.33 24.58
C GLU A 134 14.67 -6.37 26.06
N ASP A 135 15.31 -7.29 26.78
CA ASP A 135 14.96 -7.55 28.18
C ASP A 135 15.20 -6.31 29.07
N SER A 136 16.18 -5.46 28.73
CA SER A 136 16.44 -4.17 29.36
C SER A 136 15.31 -3.17 29.16
N ALA A 137 14.87 -2.99 27.91
CA ALA A 137 13.80 -2.07 27.54
C ALA A 137 12.45 -2.46 28.19
N ILE A 138 12.15 -3.76 28.28
CA ILE A 138 10.96 -4.27 28.97
C ILE A 138 11.03 -3.93 30.47
N ARG A 139 12.18 -4.19 31.16
CA ARG A 139 12.32 -3.88 32.59
C ARG A 139 12.18 -2.39 32.87
N GLU A 140 12.81 -1.58 32.07
CA GLU A 140 12.73 -0.11 32.20
C GLU A 140 11.30 0.40 31.95
N GLY A 141 10.63 -0.09 30.90
CA GLY A 141 9.24 0.25 30.62
C GLY A 141 8.29 -0.11 31.76
N PHE A 142 8.49 -1.26 32.41
CA PHE A 142 7.70 -1.66 33.58
C PHE A 142 8.01 -0.82 34.83
N ALA A 143 9.22 -0.27 34.96
CA ALA A 143 9.56 0.67 36.00
C ALA A 143 8.89 2.06 35.80
N HIS A 144 8.53 2.40 34.53
CA HIS A 144 7.98 3.70 34.14
C HIS A 144 6.61 3.58 33.45
N LEU A 145 5.72 2.74 33.99
CA LEU A 145 4.35 2.60 33.48
C LEU A 145 3.59 3.94 33.58
N ARG A 146 2.94 4.34 32.49
CA ARG A 146 2.22 5.60 32.39
C ARG A 146 0.75 5.44 32.71
N SER A 147 0.09 6.55 33.07
CA SER A 147 -1.35 6.58 33.35
C SER A 147 -2.16 6.34 32.07
N SER A 148 -3.23 5.55 32.17
CA SER A 148 -4.15 5.32 31.05
C SER A 148 -4.79 6.59 30.50
N GLY A 149 -5.06 7.59 31.37
CA GLY A 149 -5.71 8.83 30.98
C GLY A 149 -4.87 9.71 30.02
N GLU A 150 -3.56 9.54 30.01
CA GLU A 150 -2.68 10.23 29.05
C GLU A 150 -2.96 9.83 27.60
N TYR A 151 -3.58 8.66 27.38
CA TYR A 151 -3.84 8.08 26.07
C TYR A 151 -5.31 8.11 25.64
N ASP A 152 -6.19 8.78 26.40
CA ASP A 152 -7.62 8.84 26.07
C ASP A 152 -7.87 9.53 24.73
N ARG A 153 -7.17 10.61 24.44
CA ARG A 153 -7.28 11.33 23.16
C ARG A 153 -6.69 10.55 21.99
N LEU A 154 -5.62 9.81 22.25
CA LEU A 154 -5.03 8.90 21.26
C LEU A 154 -6.06 7.83 20.83
N TYR A 155 -6.74 7.24 21.82
CA TYR A 155 -7.83 6.30 21.58
C TYR A 155 -9.00 6.93 20.83
N GLU A 156 -9.42 8.13 21.22
CA GLU A 156 -10.51 8.88 20.60
C GLU A 156 -10.23 9.13 19.11
N ALA A 157 -9.04 9.62 18.78
CA ALA A 157 -8.60 9.84 17.40
C ALA A 157 -8.58 8.51 16.58
N ALA A 158 -8.08 7.42 17.18
CA ALA A 158 -8.05 6.11 16.54
C ALA A 158 -9.45 5.55 16.27
N LEU A 159 -10.37 5.72 17.23
CA LEU A 159 -11.77 5.28 17.11
C LEU A 159 -12.52 6.11 16.07
N ALA A 160 -12.35 7.43 16.07
CA ALA A 160 -12.95 8.34 15.08
C ALA A 160 -12.49 7.98 13.67
N ARG A 161 -11.19 7.70 13.47
CA ARG A 161 -10.66 7.21 12.21
C ARG A 161 -11.33 5.91 11.78
N SER A 162 -11.44 4.93 12.67
CA SER A 162 -12.05 3.62 12.37
C SER A 162 -13.51 3.75 11.95
N LYS A 163 -14.29 4.60 12.65
CA LYS A 163 -15.69 4.92 12.31
C LYS A 163 -15.81 5.61 10.96
N ALA A 164 -14.98 6.63 10.70
CA ALA A 164 -14.96 7.37 9.44
C ALA A 164 -14.62 6.47 8.25
N ASP A 165 -13.57 5.64 8.38
CA ASP A 165 -13.18 4.66 7.35
C ASP A 165 -14.30 3.62 7.09
N TRP A 166 -15.05 3.21 8.14
CA TRP A 166 -16.21 2.34 8.02
C TRP A 166 -17.36 3.03 7.24
N ILE A 167 -17.71 4.28 7.59
CA ILE A 167 -18.80 5.03 6.94
C ILE A 167 -18.53 5.16 5.44
N VAL A 168 -17.35 5.67 5.06
CA VAL A 168 -16.99 5.88 3.65
C VAL A 168 -16.82 4.56 2.93
N GLY A 169 -16.16 3.59 3.56
CA GLY A 169 -15.89 2.29 2.96
C GLY A 169 -17.16 1.49 2.66
N ILE A 170 -18.09 1.40 3.60
CA ILE A 170 -19.34 0.67 3.44
C ILE A 170 -20.24 1.37 2.41
N ASN A 171 -20.47 2.66 2.57
CA ASN A 171 -21.41 3.40 1.71
C ASN A 171 -20.87 3.55 0.29
N GLY A 172 -19.62 3.97 0.11
CA GLY A 172 -19.00 4.09 -1.21
C GLY A 172 -18.91 2.74 -1.93
N THR A 173 -18.49 1.68 -1.23
CA THR A 173 -18.42 0.34 -1.82
C THR A 173 -19.80 -0.15 -2.26
N ARG A 174 -20.82 -0.01 -1.42
CA ARG A 174 -22.18 -0.47 -1.75
C ARG A 174 -22.82 0.37 -2.84
N LEU A 175 -22.65 1.69 -2.80
CA LEU A 175 -23.17 2.61 -3.82
C LEU A 175 -22.67 2.19 -5.20
N PHE A 176 -21.38 2.23 -5.43
CA PHE A 176 -20.81 1.96 -6.76
C PHE A 176 -20.94 0.48 -7.16
N SER A 177 -20.88 -0.46 -6.19
CA SER A 177 -21.13 -1.87 -6.51
C SER A 177 -22.57 -2.16 -6.93
N THR A 178 -23.54 -1.42 -6.38
CA THR A 178 -24.96 -1.57 -6.74
C THR A 178 -25.24 -0.95 -8.09
N LEU A 179 -24.72 0.25 -8.35
CA LEU A 179 -24.89 0.97 -9.61
C LEU A 179 -24.28 0.21 -10.79
N TYR A 180 -23.10 -0.39 -10.62
CA TYR A 180 -22.38 -1.08 -11.71
C TYR A 180 -22.49 -2.60 -11.68
N HIS A 181 -23.32 -3.18 -10.83
CA HIS A 181 -23.56 -4.62 -10.70
C HIS A 181 -22.30 -5.48 -10.51
N LYS A 182 -21.23 -4.90 -10.02
CA LYS A 182 -19.93 -5.53 -9.76
C LYS A 182 -19.39 -5.07 -8.41
N LYS A 183 -18.67 -5.96 -7.70
CA LYS A 183 -18.06 -5.57 -6.43
C LYS A 183 -16.91 -4.57 -6.69
N LEU A 184 -17.15 -3.31 -6.36
CA LEU A 184 -16.24 -2.18 -6.48
C LEU A 184 -15.89 -1.68 -5.08
N VAL A 185 -14.68 -1.97 -4.62
CA VAL A 185 -14.24 -1.59 -3.28
C VAL A 185 -13.73 -0.16 -3.30
N VAL A 186 -14.36 0.69 -2.51
CA VAL A 186 -14.00 2.09 -2.30
C VAL A 186 -13.38 2.25 -0.92
N GLY A 187 -12.33 3.05 -0.79
CA GLY A 187 -11.69 3.32 0.48
C GLY A 187 -10.78 4.54 0.40
N ARG A 188 -10.74 5.30 1.49
CA ARG A 188 -10.06 6.59 1.61
C ARG A 188 -8.60 6.61 1.12
N VAL A 189 -7.83 5.57 1.39
CA VAL A 189 -6.41 5.47 0.95
C VAL A 189 -6.27 4.60 -0.30
N GLN A 190 -7.05 3.53 -0.39
CA GLN A 190 -6.98 2.59 -1.50
C GLN A 190 -7.36 3.24 -2.84
N THR A 191 -8.40 4.05 -2.85
CA THR A 191 -8.90 4.68 -4.07
C THR A 191 -7.94 5.73 -4.64
N PRO A 192 -7.41 6.70 -3.85
CA PRO A 192 -6.39 7.63 -4.35
C PRO A 192 -5.11 6.92 -4.82
N THR A 193 -4.70 5.85 -4.14
CA THR A 193 -3.54 5.05 -4.58
C THR A 193 -3.79 4.42 -5.95
N LEU A 194 -5.00 3.93 -6.20
CA LEU A 194 -5.38 3.43 -7.54
C LEU A 194 -5.41 4.56 -8.57
N ALA A 195 -5.93 5.74 -8.20
CA ALA A 195 -5.98 6.90 -9.09
C ALA A 195 -4.57 7.35 -9.53
N MET A 196 -3.58 7.34 -8.63
CA MET A 196 -2.19 7.63 -8.99
C MET A 196 -1.64 6.67 -10.05
N LEU A 197 -1.97 5.37 -9.95
CA LEU A 197 -1.56 4.37 -10.93
C LEU A 197 -2.24 4.59 -12.29
N VAL A 198 -3.53 4.92 -12.29
CA VAL A 198 -4.33 5.19 -13.49
C VAL A 198 -3.84 6.46 -14.19
N ASP A 199 -3.59 7.53 -13.45
CA ASP A 199 -3.03 8.77 -13.98
C ASP A 199 -1.66 8.54 -14.63
N ARG A 200 -0.78 7.77 -13.97
CA ARG A 200 0.53 7.39 -14.53
C ARG A 200 0.40 6.62 -15.84
N GLU A 201 -0.50 5.65 -15.90
CA GLU A 201 -0.76 4.88 -17.13
C GLU A 201 -1.36 5.77 -18.23
N GLY A 202 -2.24 6.71 -17.87
CA GLY A 202 -2.76 7.74 -18.76
C GLY A 202 -1.64 8.55 -19.39
N LYS A 203 -0.71 9.08 -18.57
CA LYS A 203 0.47 9.83 -19.05
C LYS A 203 1.39 8.99 -19.93
N ILE A 204 1.48 7.68 -19.71
CA ILE A 204 2.28 6.78 -20.55
C ILE A 204 1.57 6.54 -21.89
N SER A 205 0.27 6.25 -21.86
CA SER A 205 -0.50 5.91 -23.07
C SER A 205 -0.75 7.09 -24.02
N THR A 206 -0.81 8.29 -23.47
CA THR A 206 -0.98 9.54 -24.25
C THR A 206 0.33 10.21 -24.62
N PHE A 207 1.46 9.61 -24.24
CA PHE A 207 2.77 10.20 -24.50
C PHE A 207 3.10 10.19 -25.99
N HIS A 208 3.42 11.34 -26.52
CA HIS A 208 3.92 11.50 -27.88
C HIS A 208 5.45 11.54 -27.87
N LYS A 209 6.04 10.58 -28.56
CA LYS A 209 7.48 10.47 -28.68
C LYS A 209 8.01 11.54 -29.63
N GLU A 210 8.82 12.45 -29.13
CA GLU A 210 9.45 13.52 -29.91
C GLU A 210 10.91 13.17 -30.16
N LYS A 211 11.35 13.41 -31.40
CA LYS A 211 12.75 13.27 -31.83
C LYS A 211 13.51 14.53 -31.50
N TYR A 212 14.73 14.39 -31.05
CA TYR A 212 15.70 15.47 -30.89
C TYR A 212 17.10 14.94 -31.15
N PHE A 213 18.03 15.86 -31.32
CA PHE A 213 19.43 15.55 -31.67
C PHE A 213 20.36 16.17 -30.64
N ASN A 214 21.46 15.48 -30.36
CA ASN A 214 22.58 16.05 -29.63
C ASN A 214 23.75 16.16 -30.57
N VAL A 215 24.45 17.30 -30.52
CA VAL A 215 25.70 17.52 -31.24
C VAL A 215 26.85 17.40 -30.24
N HIS A 216 27.81 16.60 -30.57
CA HIS A 216 28.98 16.34 -29.75
C HIS A 216 30.23 16.95 -30.43
N ILE A 217 31.10 17.57 -29.65
CA ILE A 217 32.46 17.84 -30.05
C ILE A 217 33.40 17.07 -29.13
N SER A 218 34.43 16.47 -29.70
CA SER A 218 35.38 15.65 -28.94
C SER A 218 36.81 15.93 -29.33
N LYS A 219 37.69 15.89 -28.33
CA LYS A 219 39.15 15.94 -28.51
C LYS A 219 39.78 15.12 -27.40
N ASP A 220 40.64 14.15 -27.79
CA ASP A 220 41.28 13.21 -26.87
C ASP A 220 40.22 12.53 -25.93
N ASN A 221 40.31 12.71 -24.62
CA ASN A 221 39.37 12.16 -23.65
C ASN A 221 38.24 13.13 -23.23
N LEU A 222 38.11 14.25 -23.90
CA LEU A 222 37.06 15.24 -23.64
C LEU A 222 35.97 15.14 -24.71
N THR A 223 34.73 15.01 -24.26
CA THR A 223 33.52 15.12 -25.08
C THR A 223 32.61 16.15 -24.45
N ALA A 224 32.18 17.14 -25.22
CA ALA A 224 31.21 18.13 -24.78
C ALA A 224 29.98 18.10 -25.70
N ASP A 225 28.84 18.37 -25.15
CA ASP A 225 27.54 18.15 -25.78
C ASP A 225 26.74 19.45 -25.88
N LEU A 226 26.12 19.66 -27.05
CA LEU A 226 25.02 20.60 -27.27
C LEU A 226 23.74 19.75 -27.39
N GLU A 227 22.90 19.79 -26.35
CA GLU A 227 21.73 18.91 -26.23
C GLU A 227 20.45 19.53 -26.79
N LYS A 228 19.53 18.66 -27.23
CA LYS A 228 18.14 18.98 -27.58
C LYS A 228 17.97 19.93 -28.77
N VAL A 229 18.80 19.78 -29.77
CA VAL A 229 18.58 20.41 -31.09
C VAL A 229 17.34 19.80 -31.74
N LYS A 230 16.43 20.61 -32.26
CA LYS A 230 15.09 20.15 -32.67
C LYS A 230 15.08 19.42 -34.00
N THR A 231 15.90 19.82 -34.94
CA THR A 231 15.91 19.25 -36.30
C THR A 231 17.27 18.64 -36.66
N GLU A 232 17.23 17.66 -37.55
CA GLU A 232 18.44 16.98 -38.03
C GLU A 232 19.31 17.91 -38.87
N GLU A 233 18.68 18.75 -39.69
CA GLU A 233 19.35 19.71 -40.55
C GLU A 233 20.15 20.72 -39.72
N GLU A 234 19.56 21.25 -38.66
CA GLU A 234 20.20 22.15 -37.72
C GLU A 234 21.40 21.48 -37.03
N ALA A 235 21.17 20.25 -36.50
CA ALA A 235 22.22 19.49 -35.82
C ALA A 235 23.40 19.18 -36.76
N LYS A 236 23.13 18.78 -38.00
CA LYS A 236 24.14 18.51 -39.00
C LYS A 236 24.89 19.80 -39.42
N ALA A 237 24.18 20.93 -39.56
CA ALA A 237 24.79 22.22 -39.87
C ALA A 237 25.75 22.66 -38.75
N ILE A 238 25.34 22.54 -37.49
CA ILE A 238 26.18 22.85 -36.32
C ILE A 238 27.41 21.93 -36.30
N ALA A 239 27.22 20.62 -36.48
CA ALA A 239 28.33 19.67 -36.50
C ALA A 239 29.32 19.99 -37.64
N ALA A 240 28.83 20.23 -38.85
CA ALA A 240 29.68 20.59 -40.00
C ALA A 240 30.42 21.90 -39.77
N ALA A 241 29.81 22.89 -39.14
CA ALA A 241 30.46 24.14 -38.79
C ALA A 241 31.63 23.97 -37.82
N CYS A 242 31.46 23.03 -36.84
CA CYS A 242 32.42 22.80 -35.76
C CYS A 242 33.48 21.72 -36.09
N ASP A 243 33.27 20.92 -37.15
CA ASP A 243 34.16 19.81 -37.46
C ASP A 243 35.56 20.29 -37.85
N LYS A 244 36.60 19.71 -37.20
CA LYS A 244 38.01 20.09 -37.36
C LYS A 244 38.31 21.57 -37.06
N LYS A 245 37.42 22.26 -36.38
CA LYS A 245 37.62 23.65 -35.94
C LYS A 245 38.25 23.71 -34.54
N GLN A 246 38.56 24.91 -34.11
CA GLN A 246 39.05 25.18 -32.77
C GLN A 246 37.87 25.35 -31.80
N ALA A 247 37.95 24.76 -30.62
CA ALA A 247 37.05 25.05 -29.54
C ALA A 247 37.81 25.69 -28.36
N VAL A 248 37.24 26.73 -27.80
CA VAL A 248 37.84 27.49 -26.70
C VAL A 248 37.11 27.21 -25.43
N VAL A 249 37.80 26.97 -24.33
CA VAL A 249 37.22 26.87 -23.00
C VAL A 249 36.73 28.26 -22.58
N SER A 250 35.46 28.52 -22.75
CA SER A 250 34.83 29.82 -22.44
C SER A 250 34.51 29.96 -20.94
N SER A 251 34.26 28.86 -20.24
CA SER A 251 34.04 28.83 -18.79
C SER A 251 34.45 27.52 -18.21
N LEU A 252 35.07 27.56 -17.04
CA LEU A 252 35.42 26.39 -16.25
C LEU A 252 35.03 26.64 -14.79
N LYS A 253 34.09 25.83 -14.29
CA LYS A 253 33.61 25.91 -12.91
C LYS A 253 33.92 24.61 -12.19
N LYS A 254 34.68 24.71 -11.11
CA LYS A 254 34.98 23.58 -10.22
C LYS A 254 34.30 23.81 -8.89
N GLU A 255 33.46 22.87 -8.46
CA GLU A 255 32.74 22.92 -7.20
C GLU A 255 32.96 21.63 -6.41
N THR A 256 33.37 21.75 -5.17
CA THR A 256 33.39 20.62 -4.24
C THR A 256 31.98 20.38 -3.69
N LYS A 257 31.44 19.22 -4.00
CA LYS A 257 30.12 18.80 -3.56
C LYS A 257 30.22 17.75 -2.46
N THR A 258 29.37 17.90 -1.47
CA THR A 258 29.28 16.99 -0.33
C THR A 258 27.92 16.31 -0.32
N VAL A 259 27.91 14.96 -0.26
CA VAL A 259 26.71 14.17 -0.11
C VAL A 259 26.70 13.55 1.29
N ASN A 260 25.73 13.95 2.08
CA ASN A 260 25.58 13.41 3.44
C ASN A 260 25.23 11.91 3.41
N PRO A 261 25.63 11.15 4.42
CA PRO A 261 25.15 9.79 4.64
C PRO A 261 23.63 9.70 4.66
N PRO A 262 23.06 8.59 4.20
CA PRO A 262 21.62 8.34 4.29
C PRO A 262 21.21 8.25 5.77
N ARG A 263 19.93 8.48 6.04
CA ARG A 263 19.35 8.20 7.37
C ARG A 263 19.15 6.70 7.55
N LEU A 264 18.88 6.27 8.77
CA LEU A 264 18.47 4.89 9.07
C LEU A 264 17.16 4.54 8.35
N TYR A 265 16.77 3.28 8.39
CA TYR A 265 15.51 2.84 7.81
C TYR A 265 14.33 3.09 8.74
N ASP A 266 13.31 3.75 8.20
CA ASP A 266 11.93 3.49 8.53
C ASP A 266 11.40 2.30 7.68
N LEU A 267 10.17 1.87 7.92
CA LEU A 267 9.59 0.76 7.16
C LEU A 267 9.46 1.06 5.67
N THR A 268 9.01 2.27 5.31
CA THR A 268 8.78 2.65 3.91
C THR A 268 10.07 2.64 3.11
N THR A 269 11.12 3.25 3.64
CA THR A 269 12.44 3.31 2.99
C THR A 269 13.04 1.91 2.83
N LEU A 270 12.90 1.06 3.86
CA LEU A 270 13.34 -0.33 3.78
C LEU A 270 12.59 -1.13 2.71
N GLN A 271 11.25 -0.99 2.64
CA GLN A 271 10.43 -1.64 1.61
C GLN A 271 10.82 -1.18 0.20
N ARG A 272 11.09 0.11 0.03
CA ARG A 272 11.52 0.70 -1.24
C ARG A 272 12.84 0.11 -1.71
N GLU A 273 13.83 0.05 -0.86
CA GLU A 273 15.15 -0.49 -1.22
C GLU A 273 15.15 -2.01 -1.37
N ALA A 274 14.39 -2.74 -0.55
CA ALA A 274 14.21 -4.18 -0.73
C ALA A 274 13.55 -4.52 -2.07
N ASN A 275 12.59 -3.70 -2.52
CA ASN A 275 12.02 -3.82 -3.87
C ASN A 275 13.05 -3.49 -4.96
N ARG A 276 13.83 -2.44 -4.79
CA ARG A 276 14.87 -2.03 -5.74
C ARG A 276 15.94 -3.10 -5.92
N TYR A 277 16.52 -3.58 -4.83
CA TYR A 277 17.65 -4.51 -4.87
C TYR A 277 17.23 -5.97 -5.11
N TYR A 278 16.15 -6.42 -4.46
CA TYR A 278 15.77 -7.85 -4.46
C TYR A 278 14.46 -8.13 -5.18
N GLY A 279 13.69 -7.11 -5.53
CA GLY A 279 12.36 -7.28 -6.14
C GLY A 279 11.31 -7.78 -5.14
N PHE A 280 11.56 -7.69 -3.84
CA PHE A 280 10.57 -8.03 -2.83
C PHE A 280 9.39 -7.06 -2.89
N THR A 281 8.17 -7.57 -2.69
CA THR A 281 7.02 -6.69 -2.51
C THR A 281 7.09 -6.00 -1.15
N ALA A 282 6.37 -4.89 -1.00
CA ALA A 282 6.27 -4.20 0.28
C ALA A 282 5.73 -5.12 1.39
N GLN A 283 4.76 -5.98 1.05
CA GLN A 283 4.22 -6.96 2.01
C GLN A 283 5.24 -8.04 2.37
N GLN A 284 5.95 -8.60 1.38
CA GLN A 284 7.01 -9.57 1.65
C GLN A 284 8.09 -8.99 2.56
N THR A 285 8.50 -7.73 2.30
CA THR A 285 9.47 -7.04 3.15
C THR A 285 8.96 -6.89 4.57
N LEU A 286 7.71 -6.46 4.75
CA LEU A 286 7.09 -6.33 6.08
C LEU A 286 7.05 -7.67 6.81
N ASP A 287 6.65 -8.74 6.14
CA ASP A 287 6.55 -10.08 6.73
C ASP A 287 7.93 -10.60 7.17
N LEU A 288 8.98 -10.37 6.36
CA LEU A 288 10.37 -10.75 6.68
C LEU A 288 10.91 -9.96 7.87
N VAL A 289 10.70 -8.64 7.89
CA VAL A 289 11.16 -7.79 9.00
C VAL A 289 10.40 -8.11 10.28
N GLN A 290 9.10 -8.41 10.19
CA GLN A 290 8.30 -8.86 11.32
C GLN A 290 8.83 -10.19 11.89
N SER A 291 9.16 -11.16 11.03
CA SER A 291 9.78 -12.43 11.45
C SER A 291 11.12 -12.20 12.17
N LEU A 292 11.97 -11.32 11.63
CA LEU A 292 13.26 -10.98 12.23
C LEU A 292 13.12 -10.25 13.57
N TYR A 293 12.12 -9.38 13.70
CA TYR A 293 11.75 -8.74 14.97
C TYR A 293 11.33 -9.77 16.03
N GLU A 294 10.48 -10.73 15.66
CA GLU A 294 10.02 -11.79 16.56
C GLU A 294 11.15 -12.73 16.98
N LYS A 295 12.16 -12.90 16.11
CA LYS A 295 13.42 -13.57 16.43
C LYS A 295 14.39 -12.70 17.25
N LYS A 296 14.02 -11.46 17.55
CA LYS A 296 14.83 -10.46 18.26
C LYS A 296 16.12 -10.05 17.52
N LEU A 297 16.17 -10.21 16.19
CA LEU A 297 17.33 -9.87 15.36
C LEU A 297 17.27 -8.46 14.79
N LEU A 298 16.08 -7.89 14.64
CA LEU A 298 15.82 -6.50 14.26
C LEU A 298 14.92 -5.83 15.29
N THR A 299 14.94 -4.49 15.31
CA THR A 299 14.01 -3.67 16.09
C THR A 299 12.62 -3.64 15.45
N TYR A 300 11.64 -2.98 16.07
CA TYR A 300 10.25 -2.99 15.65
C TYR A 300 10.07 -2.47 14.22
N PRO A 301 9.35 -3.21 13.34
CA PRO A 301 9.30 -2.91 11.92
C PRO A 301 8.38 -1.74 11.54
N ARG A 302 7.32 -1.46 12.30
CA ARG A 302 6.31 -0.47 11.90
C ARG A 302 6.61 0.90 12.47
N THR A 303 7.72 1.47 12.05
CA THR A 303 8.19 2.79 12.45
C THR A 303 8.24 3.74 11.25
N ASP A 304 7.99 5.00 11.48
CA ASP A 304 8.20 6.13 10.56
C ASP A 304 9.47 6.93 10.90
N SER A 305 10.14 6.60 12.02
CA SER A 305 11.38 7.26 12.42
C SER A 305 12.59 6.68 11.67
N GLN A 306 13.50 7.57 11.32
CA GLN A 306 14.82 7.27 10.72
C GLN A 306 15.96 7.60 11.70
N PHE A 307 15.65 7.72 13.00
CA PHE A 307 16.58 8.06 14.06
C PHE A 307 16.46 7.09 15.24
N ILE A 308 17.48 7.06 16.07
CA ILE A 308 17.47 6.41 17.38
C ILE A 308 17.42 7.48 18.48
N THR A 309 17.12 7.07 19.72
CA THR A 309 17.16 7.91 20.91
C THR A 309 18.56 7.88 21.55
N GLU A 310 18.88 8.85 22.39
CA GLU A 310 20.19 8.97 23.06
C GLU A 310 20.55 7.74 23.92
N ASP A 311 19.57 7.16 24.60
CA ASP A 311 19.73 5.93 25.38
C ASP A 311 20.19 4.72 24.54
N MET A 312 19.90 4.74 23.24
CA MET A 312 20.29 3.69 22.28
C MET A 312 21.73 3.83 21.72
N GLU A 313 22.43 4.92 21.99
CA GLU A 313 23.76 5.17 21.40
C GLU A 313 24.80 4.08 21.71
N SER A 314 24.83 3.63 22.97
CA SER A 314 25.75 2.56 23.39
C SER A 314 25.43 1.23 22.70
N THR A 315 24.14 0.90 22.61
CA THR A 315 23.65 -0.29 21.91
C THR A 315 23.97 -0.21 20.41
N ALA A 316 23.77 0.94 19.77
CA ALA A 316 24.12 1.12 18.36
C ALA A 316 25.61 0.92 18.08
N ARG A 317 26.51 1.42 18.94
CA ARG A 317 27.97 1.15 18.83
C ARG A 317 28.28 -0.34 18.92
N GLN A 318 27.68 -1.02 19.88
CA GLN A 318 27.87 -2.46 20.05
C GLN A 318 27.39 -3.23 18.81
N VAL A 319 26.21 -2.90 18.28
CA VAL A 319 25.63 -3.52 17.09
C VAL A 319 26.52 -3.28 15.86
N ILE A 320 27.06 -2.07 15.66
CA ILE A 320 27.99 -1.76 14.57
C ILE A 320 29.22 -2.69 14.65
N GLY A 321 29.77 -2.87 15.84
CA GLY A 321 30.89 -3.80 16.06
C GLY A 321 30.54 -5.25 15.71
N ILE A 322 29.34 -5.71 16.08
CA ILE A 322 28.84 -7.04 15.75
C ILE A 322 28.69 -7.21 14.24
N VAL A 323 28.03 -6.26 13.57
CA VAL A 323 27.80 -6.26 12.12
C VAL A 323 29.12 -6.32 11.36
N SER A 324 30.08 -5.48 11.75
CA SER A 324 31.42 -5.43 11.10
C SER A 324 32.18 -6.75 11.23
N ARG A 325 32.03 -7.48 12.35
CA ARG A 325 32.68 -8.80 12.53
C ARG A 325 31.92 -9.91 11.83
N LYS A 326 30.58 -9.95 11.93
CA LYS A 326 29.75 -11.08 11.48
C LYS A 326 29.44 -11.09 9.99
N LEU A 327 29.50 -9.95 9.33
CA LEU A 327 29.20 -9.84 7.91
C LEU A 327 30.49 -9.66 7.11
N PRO A 328 31.02 -10.74 6.47
CA PRO A 328 32.32 -10.72 5.79
C PRO A 328 32.48 -9.61 4.76
N LEU A 329 31.39 -9.21 4.13
CA LEU A 329 31.37 -8.15 3.13
C LEU A 329 31.77 -6.77 3.71
N PHE A 330 31.59 -6.54 5.02
CA PHE A 330 31.93 -5.29 5.68
C PHE A 330 33.28 -5.33 6.48
N GLN A 331 33.90 -6.49 6.62
CA GLN A 331 35.15 -6.63 7.36
C GLN A 331 36.33 -5.82 6.79
N ARG A 332 36.27 -5.46 5.50
CA ARG A 332 37.29 -4.68 4.80
C ARG A 332 37.08 -3.17 4.94
N ILE A 333 35.98 -2.75 5.56
CA ILE A 333 35.59 -1.34 5.68
C ILE A 333 36.07 -0.85 7.05
N THR A 334 37.01 0.09 7.04
CA THR A 334 37.41 0.81 8.24
C THR A 334 36.67 2.14 8.27
N HIS A 335 35.86 2.37 9.28
CA HIS A 335 35.25 3.67 9.56
C HIS A 335 35.05 3.84 11.06
N GLU A 336 35.15 5.08 11.53
CA GLU A 336 34.74 5.43 12.88
C GLU A 336 33.25 5.89 12.81
N PRO A 337 32.34 5.20 13.54
CA PRO A 337 30.93 5.52 13.44
C PRO A 337 30.56 6.82 14.13
N ASP A 338 29.97 7.76 13.40
CA ASP A 338 29.36 8.98 13.93
C ASP A 338 27.93 8.68 14.38
N ILE A 339 27.77 8.27 15.64
CA ILE A 339 26.46 7.91 16.22
C ILE A 339 25.57 9.15 16.40
N GLY A 340 26.13 10.29 16.74
CA GLY A 340 25.36 11.53 16.93
C GLY A 340 24.55 11.93 15.69
N ARG A 341 24.99 11.50 14.49
CA ARG A 341 24.25 11.77 13.25
C ARG A 341 22.93 11.02 13.14
N ILE A 342 22.82 9.85 13.74
CA ILE A 342 21.63 9.02 13.72
C ILE A 342 20.77 9.20 14.98
N THR A 343 21.20 9.99 15.95
CA THR A 343 20.54 10.22 17.24
C THR A 343 19.71 11.51 17.19
N ASN A 344 18.41 11.42 17.49
CA ASN A 344 17.55 12.59 17.63
C ASN A 344 16.24 12.23 18.36
N ASN A 345 16.16 12.53 19.66
CA ASN A 345 14.99 12.25 20.49
C ASN A 345 13.70 12.90 19.97
N ALA A 346 13.77 14.12 19.44
CA ALA A 346 12.59 14.84 18.95
C ALA A 346 11.98 14.26 17.66
N LYS A 347 12.73 13.41 16.94
CA LYS A 347 12.30 12.73 15.72
C LYS A 347 11.99 11.24 15.92
N VAL A 348 11.92 10.80 17.15
CA VAL A 348 11.43 9.46 17.53
C VAL A 348 10.13 9.67 18.30
N THR A 349 9.00 9.36 17.67
CA THR A 349 7.67 9.51 18.28
C THR A 349 7.30 8.25 19.05
N ASP A 350 6.91 7.21 18.36
CA ASP A 350 6.46 5.93 18.94
C ASP A 350 7.59 4.91 19.00
N HIS A 351 8.34 4.78 17.90
CA HIS A 351 9.41 3.80 17.73
C HIS A 351 10.61 4.42 17.02
N HIS A 352 11.81 4.04 17.43
CA HIS A 352 13.03 4.40 16.72
C HIS A 352 13.19 3.61 15.40
N ALA A 353 14.18 3.98 14.59
CA ALA A 353 14.50 3.36 13.31
C ALA A 353 14.74 1.85 13.40
N ILE A 354 14.62 1.17 12.26
CA ILE A 354 14.90 -0.27 12.12
C ILE A 354 16.40 -0.46 12.06
N ILE A 355 16.96 -1.12 13.09
CA ILE A 355 18.38 -1.51 13.17
C ILE A 355 18.51 -2.97 13.62
N PRO A 356 19.66 -3.64 13.39
CA PRO A 356 19.94 -4.93 14.00
C PRO A 356 20.01 -4.80 15.52
N THR A 357 19.83 -5.92 16.22
CA THR A 357 19.99 -5.99 17.67
C THR A 357 21.28 -6.68 18.08
N VAL A 358 21.63 -6.60 19.36
CA VAL A 358 22.78 -7.31 19.92
C VAL A 358 22.65 -8.85 19.84
N GLN A 359 21.42 -9.37 19.70
CA GLN A 359 21.17 -10.80 19.55
C GLN A 359 21.77 -11.39 18.26
N LEU A 360 22.08 -10.52 17.29
CA LEU A 360 22.78 -10.93 16.07
C LEU A 360 24.15 -11.60 16.37
N GLU A 361 24.81 -11.28 17.49
CA GLU A 361 26.06 -11.90 17.93
C GLU A 361 25.94 -13.42 18.07
N ASN A 362 24.79 -13.88 18.61
CA ASN A 362 24.56 -15.29 18.92
C ASN A 362 23.87 -16.07 17.79
N GLN A 363 23.44 -15.39 16.72
CA GLN A 363 22.74 -16.02 15.60
C GLN A 363 23.70 -16.48 14.53
N ASP A 364 23.64 -17.74 14.13
CA ASP A 364 24.24 -18.18 12.87
C ASP A 364 23.34 -17.75 11.72
N LEU A 365 23.86 -16.86 10.88
CA LEU A 365 23.10 -16.33 9.72
C LEU A 365 22.84 -17.40 8.66
N ALA A 366 23.64 -18.46 8.59
CA ALA A 366 23.44 -19.54 7.63
C ALA A 366 22.18 -20.38 7.93
N GLU A 367 21.72 -20.39 9.18
CA GLU A 367 20.48 -21.07 9.59
C GLU A 367 19.20 -20.31 9.21
N LEU A 368 19.32 -19.01 8.86
CA LEU A 368 18.17 -18.21 8.45
C LEU A 368 17.83 -18.43 6.97
N PRO A 369 16.54 -18.35 6.60
CA PRO A 369 16.15 -18.31 5.20
C PRO A 369 16.90 -17.24 4.42
N GLU A 370 17.25 -17.49 3.16
CA GLU A 370 18.01 -16.55 2.31
C GLU A 370 17.36 -15.16 2.22
N SER A 371 16.03 -15.11 2.20
CA SER A 371 15.27 -13.85 2.16
C SER A 371 15.47 -13.02 3.44
N GLU A 372 15.52 -13.65 4.60
CA GLU A 372 15.79 -12.99 5.88
C GLU A 372 17.26 -12.52 5.96
N GLN A 373 18.21 -13.34 5.49
CA GLN A 373 19.62 -12.93 5.40
C GLN A 373 19.78 -11.68 4.53
N LYS A 374 19.05 -11.59 3.40
CA LYS A 374 19.06 -10.41 2.52
C LYS A 374 18.60 -9.16 3.25
N ILE A 375 17.52 -9.26 4.04
CA ILE A 375 17.02 -8.12 4.84
C ILE A 375 18.03 -7.71 5.91
N ILE A 376 18.60 -8.66 6.65
CA ILE A 376 19.66 -8.35 7.66
C ILE A 376 20.83 -7.61 7.01
N ARG A 377 21.34 -8.11 5.88
CA ARG A 377 22.44 -7.45 5.16
C ARG A 377 22.10 -6.05 4.70
N LEU A 378 20.85 -5.83 4.25
CA LEU A 378 20.38 -4.53 3.82
C LEU A 378 20.30 -3.54 5.00
N VAL A 379 19.72 -3.98 6.13
CA VAL A 379 19.60 -3.14 7.34
C VAL A 379 20.98 -2.85 7.94
N ALA A 380 21.88 -3.85 7.95
CA ALA A 380 23.26 -3.68 8.40
C ALA A 380 24.05 -2.70 7.52
N MET A 381 23.95 -2.81 6.19
CA MET A 381 24.53 -1.86 5.25
C MET A 381 24.05 -0.43 5.54
N ARG A 382 22.77 -0.26 5.79
CA ARG A 382 22.19 1.06 6.08
C ARG A 382 22.72 1.63 7.40
N LEU A 383 22.82 0.83 8.45
CA LEU A 383 23.37 1.27 9.74
C LEU A 383 24.83 1.76 9.59
N LEU A 384 25.66 0.99 8.91
CA LEU A 384 27.05 1.38 8.64
C LEU A 384 27.13 2.63 7.76
N SER A 385 26.31 2.71 6.71
CA SER A 385 26.30 3.87 5.81
C SER A 385 25.83 5.14 6.54
N ALA A 386 24.78 5.03 7.36
CA ALA A 386 24.20 6.18 8.10
C ALA A 386 25.18 6.78 9.12
N THR A 387 26.07 5.96 9.68
CA THR A 387 27.12 6.37 10.62
C THR A 387 28.47 6.64 9.95
N GLY A 388 28.54 6.46 8.63
CA GLY A 388 29.77 6.67 7.86
C GLY A 388 30.08 8.14 7.59
N GLU A 389 31.24 8.37 7.03
CA GLU A 389 31.68 9.70 6.61
C GLU A 389 30.92 10.21 5.39
N LYS A 390 30.97 11.52 5.18
CA LYS A 390 30.38 12.15 3.98
C LYS A 390 31.10 11.70 2.73
N HIS A 391 30.37 11.58 1.62
CA HIS A 391 30.95 11.42 0.29
C HIS A 391 31.26 12.81 -0.28
N ILE A 392 32.51 13.05 -0.66
CA ILE A 392 32.99 14.33 -1.17
C ILE A 392 33.57 14.14 -2.57
N TYR A 393 33.15 14.96 -3.50
CA TYR A 393 33.67 14.94 -4.87
C TYR A 393 33.75 16.35 -5.46
N ASP A 394 34.69 16.56 -6.36
CA ASP A 394 34.78 17.74 -7.17
C ASP A 394 33.98 17.54 -8.47
N GLU A 395 33.01 18.38 -8.71
CA GLU A 395 32.28 18.47 -9.98
C GLU A 395 32.94 19.57 -10.82
N THR A 396 33.44 19.19 -11.97
CA THR A 396 34.00 20.16 -12.93
C THR A 396 33.01 20.31 -14.09
N SER A 397 32.50 21.50 -14.29
CA SER A 397 31.67 21.87 -15.44
C SER A 397 32.45 22.76 -16.39
N VAL A 398 32.53 22.36 -17.67
CA VAL A 398 33.25 23.07 -18.71
C VAL A 398 32.27 23.48 -19.78
N THR A 399 32.36 24.75 -20.22
CA THR A 399 31.68 25.21 -21.43
C THR A 399 32.73 25.49 -22.49
N LEU A 400 32.59 24.88 -23.65
CA LEU A 400 33.40 25.08 -24.82
C LEU A 400 32.64 25.90 -25.87
N THR A 401 33.26 26.92 -26.44
CA THR A 401 32.70 27.67 -27.57
C THR A 401 33.43 27.27 -28.84
N CYS A 402 32.67 26.78 -29.83
CA CYS A 402 33.17 26.46 -31.17
C CYS A 402 32.26 27.10 -32.23
N GLU A 403 32.79 27.94 -33.08
CA GLU A 403 32.06 28.66 -34.17
C GLU A 403 30.77 29.35 -33.66
N GLY A 404 30.80 29.89 -32.44
CA GLY A 404 29.67 30.57 -31.81
C GLY A 404 28.66 29.67 -31.10
N TYR A 405 28.83 28.35 -31.14
CA TYR A 405 28.00 27.38 -30.41
C TYR A 405 28.61 26.99 -29.07
N GLU A 406 27.79 26.81 -28.05
CA GLU A 406 28.22 26.42 -26.72
C GLU A 406 27.98 24.92 -26.47
N PHE A 407 29.04 24.21 -26.10
CA PHE A 407 29.03 22.79 -25.76
C PHE A 407 29.39 22.63 -24.28
N LYS A 408 28.71 21.75 -23.58
CA LYS A 408 28.92 21.53 -22.14
C LYS A 408 29.47 20.14 -21.86
N ALA A 409 30.46 20.07 -20.99
CA ALA A 409 30.99 18.84 -20.45
C ALA A 409 30.95 18.87 -18.91
N LYS A 410 30.67 17.73 -18.29
CA LYS A 410 30.73 17.56 -16.85
C LYS A 410 31.60 16.38 -16.48
N GLY A 411 32.45 16.58 -15.50
CA GLY A 411 33.28 15.54 -14.91
C GLY A 411 33.12 15.49 -13.40
N LYS A 412 33.44 14.33 -12.84
CA LYS A 412 33.37 14.09 -11.42
C LYS A 412 34.65 13.39 -10.97
N THR A 413 35.31 13.95 -9.95
CA THR A 413 36.49 13.36 -9.32
C THR A 413 36.20 13.15 -7.84
N VAL A 414 36.20 11.89 -7.38
CA VAL A 414 35.96 11.56 -5.97
C VAL A 414 37.17 11.96 -5.15
N VAL A 415 36.91 12.79 -4.12
CA VAL A 415 37.90 13.22 -3.12
C VAL A 415 37.88 12.29 -1.93
N GLN A 416 36.67 11.92 -1.48
CA GLN A 416 36.44 11.02 -0.34
C GLN A 416 35.25 10.12 -0.62
N ASP A 417 35.44 8.83 -0.63
CA ASP A 417 34.37 7.85 -0.89
C ASP A 417 33.29 7.89 0.22
N GLY A 418 33.73 7.94 1.48
CA GLY A 418 32.86 7.95 2.64
C GLY A 418 31.88 6.77 2.65
N TRP A 419 30.63 7.01 3.03
CA TRP A 419 29.60 5.99 3.15
C TRP A 419 29.30 5.25 1.83
N LYS A 420 29.61 5.83 0.69
CA LYS A 420 29.40 5.15 -0.62
C LYS A 420 30.30 3.94 -0.84
N ALA A 421 31.45 3.88 -0.18
CA ALA A 421 32.28 2.67 -0.19
C ALA A 421 31.52 1.46 0.40
N ILE A 422 30.75 1.68 1.47
CA ILE A 422 29.93 0.64 2.10
C ILE A 422 28.82 0.16 1.16
N GLU A 423 28.12 1.10 0.53
CA GLU A 423 27.06 0.80 -0.45
C GLU A 423 27.62 0.06 -1.67
N ARG A 424 28.82 0.41 -2.15
CA ARG A 424 29.52 -0.27 -3.25
C ARG A 424 29.83 -1.72 -2.90
N CYS A 425 30.43 -1.97 -1.74
CA CYS A 425 30.68 -3.33 -1.26
C CYS A 425 29.42 -4.17 -1.18
N PHE A 426 28.29 -3.56 -0.73
CA PHE A 426 27.02 -4.24 -0.71
C PHE A 426 26.51 -4.55 -2.13
N LYS A 427 26.56 -3.59 -3.05
CA LYS A 427 26.12 -3.76 -4.46
C LYS A 427 26.90 -4.83 -5.19
N GLU A 428 28.19 -5.00 -4.90
CA GLU A 428 29.04 -6.07 -5.47
C GLU A 428 28.52 -7.48 -5.13
N THR A 429 27.79 -7.64 -4.01
CA THR A 429 27.16 -8.93 -3.64
C THR A 429 25.86 -9.20 -4.39
N LEU A 430 25.30 -8.19 -5.08
CA LEU A 430 24.05 -8.33 -5.83
C LEU A 430 24.37 -8.86 -7.23
N LYS A 431 23.57 -9.83 -7.70
CA LYS A 431 23.65 -10.33 -9.08
C LYS A 431 23.11 -9.32 -10.12
N SER A 432 22.82 -8.09 -9.70
CA SER A 432 22.26 -7.04 -10.54
C SER A 432 23.31 -6.45 -11.48
N LYS A 433 22.89 -6.19 -12.73
CA LYS A 433 23.71 -5.50 -13.74
C LYS A 433 23.67 -3.97 -13.62
N GLU A 434 23.09 -3.41 -12.58
CA GLU A 434 23.17 -1.97 -12.32
C GLU A 434 24.62 -1.63 -11.96
N LYS A 435 25.38 -1.31 -12.98
CA LYS A 435 26.70 -0.71 -12.81
C LYS A 435 26.48 0.75 -12.44
N ASP A 436 27.17 1.22 -11.41
CA ASP A 436 27.28 2.66 -11.20
C ASP A 436 27.80 3.28 -12.51
N GLU A 437 27.25 4.43 -12.90
CA GLU A 437 27.72 5.13 -14.09
C GLU A 437 29.22 5.35 -13.96
N PRO A 438 30.01 5.05 -15.01
CA PRO A 438 31.45 5.23 -14.94
C PRO A 438 31.76 6.70 -14.63
N GLU A 439 32.58 6.92 -13.61
CA GLU A 439 33.05 8.25 -13.26
C GLU A 439 33.78 8.84 -14.46
N ARG A 440 33.21 9.87 -15.10
CA ARG A 440 33.85 10.62 -16.15
C ARG A 440 34.80 11.63 -15.49
N SER A 441 36.08 11.37 -15.48
CA SER A 441 37.08 12.40 -15.18
C SER A 441 37.34 13.22 -16.43
N LEU A 442 37.31 14.54 -16.30
CA LEU A 442 37.75 15.44 -17.38
C LEU A 442 39.29 15.60 -17.30
N PRO A 443 39.95 15.84 -18.46
CA PRO A 443 41.37 16.22 -18.48
C PRO A 443 41.56 17.56 -17.74
N SER A 444 42.79 17.85 -17.35
CA SER A 444 43.14 19.15 -16.77
C SER A 444 42.98 20.24 -17.81
N LEU A 445 42.11 21.21 -17.55
CA LEU A 445 41.77 22.33 -18.42
C LEU A 445 41.83 23.61 -17.62
N ASN A 446 42.13 24.71 -18.35
CA ASN A 446 42.02 26.08 -17.83
C ASN A 446 41.08 26.89 -18.72
N GLU A 447 40.54 27.98 -18.18
CA GLU A 447 39.81 28.94 -19.01
C GLU A 447 40.72 29.53 -20.10
N LYS A 448 40.17 29.72 -21.30
CA LYS A 448 40.86 30.15 -22.51
C LYS A 448 41.77 29.09 -23.14
N ASP A 449 41.85 27.86 -22.62
CA ASP A 449 42.54 26.78 -23.32
C ASP A 449 41.88 26.57 -24.70
N ILE A 450 42.72 26.34 -25.73
CA ILE A 450 42.30 26.13 -27.11
C ILE A 450 42.47 24.66 -27.45
N LEU A 451 41.36 24.01 -27.77
CA LEU A 451 41.32 22.65 -28.30
C LEU A 451 41.39 22.77 -29.85
N SER A 452 42.57 22.50 -30.42
CA SER A 452 42.75 22.55 -31.86
C SER A 452 42.12 21.32 -32.53
N SER A 453 41.34 21.55 -33.60
CA SER A 453 40.82 20.49 -34.48
C SER A 453 39.95 19.45 -33.70
N VAL A 454 38.81 19.89 -33.20
CA VAL A 454 37.84 18.99 -32.57
C VAL A 454 37.10 18.13 -33.61
N ASP A 455 36.78 16.91 -33.28
CA ASP A 455 35.91 16.04 -34.08
C ASP A 455 34.45 16.30 -33.68
N SER A 456 33.57 16.40 -34.65
CA SER A 456 32.13 16.58 -34.39
C SER A 456 31.30 15.35 -34.77
N SER A 457 30.20 15.12 -34.06
CA SER A 457 29.23 14.06 -34.37
C SER A 457 27.83 14.43 -33.93
N VAL A 458 26.85 13.81 -34.55
CA VAL A 458 25.43 13.99 -34.20
C VAL A 458 24.87 12.65 -33.73
N THR A 459 24.12 12.66 -32.65
CA THR A 459 23.36 11.50 -32.19
C THR A 459 21.89 11.81 -32.16
N GLU A 460 21.07 10.84 -32.57
CA GLU A 460 19.62 10.91 -32.55
C GLU A 460 19.07 10.37 -31.22
N HIS A 461 18.15 11.09 -30.63
CA HIS A 461 17.50 10.74 -29.38
C HIS A 461 15.99 10.91 -29.48
N TYR A 462 15.31 10.35 -28.55
CA TYR A 462 13.86 10.48 -28.42
C TYR A 462 13.49 10.71 -26.96
N THR A 463 12.48 11.55 -26.77
CA THR A 463 11.85 11.66 -25.45
C THR A 463 11.24 10.34 -25.03
N SER A 464 11.20 10.08 -23.74
CA SER A 464 10.67 8.83 -23.16
C SER A 464 9.48 9.13 -22.26
N PRO A 465 8.44 8.26 -22.25
CA PRO A 465 7.35 8.42 -21.33
C PRO A 465 7.83 8.22 -19.87
N PRO A 466 7.08 8.70 -18.88
CA PRO A 466 7.38 8.38 -17.50
C PRO A 466 7.35 6.86 -17.30
N LYS A 467 8.25 6.35 -16.46
CA LYS A 467 8.27 4.90 -16.16
C LYS A 467 7.00 4.48 -15.37
N PRO A 468 6.44 3.29 -15.62
CA PRO A 468 5.39 2.75 -14.78
C PRO A 468 5.81 2.71 -13.32
N TYR A 469 4.86 2.82 -12.40
CA TYR A 469 5.17 2.66 -10.99
C TYR A 469 5.67 1.25 -10.67
N THR A 470 6.74 1.16 -9.89
CA THR A 470 7.13 -0.03 -9.12
C THR A 470 6.62 0.14 -7.69
N GLU A 471 6.73 -0.89 -6.85
CA GLU A 471 6.40 -0.71 -5.43
C GLU A 471 7.31 0.34 -4.77
N ASP A 472 8.62 0.40 -5.12
CA ASP A 472 9.52 1.47 -4.66
C ASP A 472 8.97 2.86 -5.01
N SER A 473 8.70 3.12 -6.28
CA SER A 473 8.27 4.45 -6.71
C SER A 473 6.83 4.80 -6.29
N LEU A 474 5.94 3.80 -6.17
CA LEU A 474 4.59 4.02 -5.66
C LEU A 474 4.59 4.35 -4.17
N LEU A 475 5.36 3.62 -3.35
CA LEU A 475 5.50 3.92 -1.92
C LEU A 475 6.05 5.33 -1.70
N SER A 476 7.06 5.75 -2.49
CA SER A 476 7.57 7.12 -2.47
C SER A 476 6.49 8.14 -2.82
N ALA A 477 5.71 7.86 -3.87
CA ALA A 477 4.65 8.76 -4.30
C ALA A 477 3.49 8.81 -3.27
N MET A 478 3.15 7.69 -2.63
CA MET A 478 2.17 7.67 -1.53
C MET A 478 2.64 8.49 -0.32
N GLU A 479 3.93 8.44 -0.01
CA GLU A 479 4.51 9.18 1.11
C GLU A 479 4.48 10.70 0.91
N THR A 480 4.63 11.15 -0.32
CA THR A 480 4.64 12.57 -0.69
C THR A 480 3.30 13.08 -1.23
N ALA A 481 2.30 12.20 -1.37
CA ALA A 481 1.00 12.58 -1.91
C ALA A 481 0.30 13.62 -1.01
N GLY A 482 -0.26 14.67 -1.62
CA GLY A 482 -0.91 15.76 -0.91
C GLY A 482 0.02 16.81 -0.30
N ASN A 483 1.35 16.60 -0.32
CA ASN A 483 2.29 17.55 0.30
C ASN A 483 2.29 18.95 -0.37
N ALA A 484 1.86 19.05 -1.62
CA ALA A 484 1.78 20.34 -2.33
C ALA A 484 0.55 21.18 -1.93
N GLU A 485 -0.41 20.57 -1.20
CA GLU A 485 -1.68 21.18 -0.83
C GLU A 485 -1.69 21.74 0.60
N PHE A 486 -0.57 21.58 1.33
CA PHE A 486 -0.45 22.00 2.72
C PHE A 486 0.70 22.98 2.94
N ASP A 487 0.49 23.92 3.84
CA ASP A 487 1.51 24.87 4.32
C ASP A 487 2.70 24.12 4.96
N ASP A 488 3.87 24.77 4.97
CA ASP A 488 5.13 24.17 5.44
C ASP A 488 5.12 23.73 6.93
N ASP A 489 4.21 24.27 7.74
CA ASP A 489 4.07 23.97 9.17
C ASP A 489 3.18 22.73 9.45
N THR A 490 2.59 22.11 8.43
CA THR A 490 1.72 20.93 8.60
C THR A 490 2.53 19.64 8.50
N GLU A 491 2.33 18.71 9.44
CA GLU A 491 2.98 17.40 9.41
C GLU A 491 2.49 16.58 8.19
N LYS A 492 3.34 16.47 7.16
CA LYS A 492 3.01 15.89 5.85
C LYS A 492 3.05 14.36 5.93
N LYS A 493 1.90 13.70 6.10
CA LYS A 493 1.83 12.22 6.29
C LYS A 493 1.56 11.41 5.00
N GLY A 494 1.19 12.05 3.90
CA GLY A 494 0.87 11.37 2.64
C GLY A 494 -0.32 10.40 2.73
N LEU A 495 -0.38 9.44 1.79
CA LEU A 495 -1.40 8.40 1.71
C LEU A 495 -1.02 7.18 2.56
N GLY A 496 -1.77 6.93 3.63
CA GLY A 496 -1.56 5.80 4.53
C GLY A 496 -0.30 5.93 5.38
N THR A 497 -0.21 5.11 6.42
CA THR A 497 0.96 5.00 7.28
C THR A 497 1.95 3.96 6.73
N PRO A 498 3.23 3.97 7.12
CA PRO A 498 4.20 2.93 6.76
C PRO A 498 3.66 1.51 6.98
N ALA A 499 2.95 1.28 8.09
CA ALA A 499 2.36 0.00 8.44
C ALA A 499 1.23 -0.46 7.50
N THR A 500 0.52 0.46 6.84
CA THR A 500 -0.70 0.16 6.07
C THR A 500 -0.48 0.16 4.56
N ARG A 501 0.52 0.87 4.03
CA ARG A 501 0.76 1.03 2.58
C ARG A 501 0.91 -0.30 1.85
N ALA A 502 1.68 -1.22 2.40
CA ALA A 502 1.86 -2.57 1.83
C ALA A 502 0.52 -3.32 1.68
N GLY A 503 -0.31 -3.31 2.73
CA GLY A 503 -1.62 -3.94 2.72
C GLY A 503 -2.59 -3.32 1.72
N ILE A 504 -2.48 -2.00 1.47
CA ILE A 504 -3.28 -1.29 0.47
C ILE A 504 -2.92 -1.76 -0.94
N ILE A 505 -1.62 -1.84 -1.27
CA ILE A 505 -1.14 -2.34 -2.55
C ILE A 505 -1.63 -3.78 -2.77
N GLU A 506 -1.49 -4.64 -1.75
CA GLU A 506 -1.98 -6.02 -1.82
C GLU A 506 -3.51 -6.12 -2.02
N LYS A 507 -4.30 -5.26 -1.37
CA LYS A 507 -5.76 -5.21 -1.57
C LYS A 507 -6.13 -4.83 -3.00
N LEU A 508 -5.42 -3.88 -3.61
CA LEU A 508 -5.63 -3.49 -5.01
C LEU A 508 -5.29 -4.63 -5.97
N VAL A 509 -4.21 -5.37 -5.72
CA VAL A 509 -3.80 -6.52 -6.54
C VAL A 509 -4.77 -7.68 -6.36
N LYS A 510 -5.09 -8.08 -5.12
CA LYS A 510 -6.05 -9.15 -4.83
C LYS A 510 -7.47 -8.82 -5.29
N GLY A 511 -7.84 -7.55 -5.26
CA GLY A 511 -9.12 -7.06 -5.77
C GLY A 511 -9.23 -7.05 -7.30
N GLY A 512 -8.13 -7.31 -8.02
CA GLY A 512 -8.10 -7.34 -9.49
C GLY A 512 -8.09 -5.96 -10.15
N PHE A 513 -7.89 -4.87 -9.39
CA PHE A 513 -7.79 -3.50 -9.93
C PHE A 513 -6.39 -3.16 -10.43
N VAL A 514 -5.38 -3.83 -9.90
CA VAL A 514 -3.96 -3.67 -10.26
C VAL A 514 -3.36 -5.06 -10.50
N LYS A 515 -2.44 -5.16 -11.44
CA LYS A 515 -1.63 -6.36 -11.68
C LYS A 515 -0.14 -6.03 -11.63
N ARG A 516 0.65 -7.00 -11.16
CA ARG A 516 2.11 -6.94 -11.25
C ARG A 516 2.57 -7.44 -12.62
N LYS A 517 3.37 -6.64 -13.32
CA LYS A 517 4.05 -7.01 -14.56
C LYS A 517 5.56 -6.86 -14.36
N GLY A 518 6.22 -7.95 -13.98
CA GLY A 518 7.57 -7.89 -13.42
C GLY A 518 7.58 -7.08 -12.13
N LYS A 519 8.44 -6.06 -12.03
CA LYS A 519 8.46 -5.11 -10.88
C LYS A 519 7.39 -4.01 -10.99
N SER A 520 6.77 -3.83 -12.17
CA SER A 520 5.81 -2.74 -12.40
C SER A 520 4.41 -3.08 -11.92
N LEU A 521 3.73 -2.07 -11.38
CA LEU A 521 2.31 -2.08 -11.01
C LEU A 521 1.52 -1.39 -12.13
N VAL A 522 0.61 -2.13 -12.75
CA VAL A 522 -0.19 -1.66 -13.88
C VAL A 522 -1.67 -1.78 -13.55
N PRO A 523 -2.48 -0.71 -13.70
CA PRO A 523 -3.92 -0.81 -13.49
C PRO A 523 -4.55 -1.76 -14.52
N THR A 524 -5.59 -2.44 -14.12
CA THR A 524 -6.41 -3.27 -15.03
C THR A 524 -7.51 -2.41 -15.67
N LYS A 525 -8.23 -2.96 -16.64
CA LYS A 525 -9.42 -2.31 -17.20
C LYS A 525 -10.42 -1.93 -16.10
N ASP A 526 -10.63 -2.83 -15.12
CA ASP A 526 -11.51 -2.55 -13.98
C ASP A 526 -10.97 -1.46 -13.07
N GLY A 527 -9.64 -1.41 -12.87
CA GLY A 527 -9.00 -0.34 -12.12
C GLY A 527 -9.18 1.02 -12.80
N ASN A 528 -8.96 1.11 -14.12
CA ASN A 528 -9.19 2.32 -14.89
C ASN A 528 -10.66 2.75 -14.81
N ASN A 529 -11.58 1.82 -15.04
CA ASN A 529 -13.01 2.09 -14.99
C ASN A 529 -13.45 2.59 -13.61
N LEU A 530 -12.93 1.99 -12.53
CA LEU A 530 -13.28 2.39 -11.17
C LEU A 530 -12.89 3.86 -10.91
N VAL A 531 -11.68 4.26 -11.25
CA VAL A 531 -11.23 5.65 -11.09
C VAL A 531 -12.08 6.61 -11.92
N CYS A 532 -12.44 6.24 -13.17
CA CYS A 532 -13.25 7.07 -14.05
C CYS A 532 -14.69 7.29 -13.57
N VAL A 533 -15.24 6.40 -12.73
CA VAL A 533 -16.62 6.53 -12.25
C VAL A 533 -16.72 7.15 -10.85
N LEU A 534 -15.61 7.26 -10.16
CA LEU A 534 -15.56 7.86 -8.82
C LEU A 534 -15.34 9.37 -8.91
N PRO A 535 -15.92 10.15 -7.98
CA PRO A 535 -15.69 11.60 -7.92
C PRO A 535 -14.26 11.91 -7.50
N GLU A 536 -13.77 13.05 -7.91
CA GLU A 536 -12.44 13.56 -7.59
C GLU A 536 -12.18 13.59 -6.08
N GLN A 537 -13.18 13.97 -5.29
CA GLN A 537 -13.13 14.01 -3.84
C GLN A 537 -12.66 12.69 -3.21
N ILE A 538 -13.04 11.52 -3.78
CA ILE A 538 -12.63 10.19 -3.28
C ILE A 538 -11.33 9.72 -3.94
N THR A 539 -11.02 10.21 -5.13
CA THR A 539 -9.82 9.82 -5.88
C THR A 539 -8.61 10.71 -5.58
N SER A 540 -8.83 11.91 -5.03
CA SER A 540 -7.76 12.83 -4.61
C SER A 540 -7.11 12.40 -3.28
N PRO A 541 -5.80 12.60 -3.12
CA PRO A 541 -5.10 12.47 -1.84
C PRO A 541 -5.53 13.49 -0.78
N SER A 542 -6.04 14.66 -1.19
CA SER A 542 -6.35 15.81 -0.33
C SER A 542 -7.26 15.45 0.83
N MET A 543 -8.37 14.74 0.55
CA MET A 543 -9.30 14.28 1.59
C MET A 543 -8.58 13.46 2.68
N THR A 544 -7.67 12.58 2.28
CA THR A 544 -6.93 11.76 3.25
C THR A 544 -6.02 12.60 4.13
N ALA A 545 -5.36 13.59 3.54
CA ALA A 545 -4.46 14.46 4.25
C ALA A 545 -5.20 15.39 5.23
N GLU A 546 -6.35 15.96 4.82
CA GLU A 546 -7.23 16.73 5.70
C GLU A 546 -7.72 15.91 6.91
N TRP A 547 -8.10 14.65 6.68
CA TRP A 547 -8.53 13.77 7.76
C TRP A 547 -7.38 13.48 8.75
N GLU A 548 -6.19 13.12 8.25
CA GLU A 548 -5.05 12.84 9.13
C GLU A 548 -4.66 14.07 9.94
N ASN A 549 -4.74 15.28 9.35
CA ASN A 549 -4.53 16.53 10.10
C ASN A 549 -5.60 16.71 11.18
N THR A 550 -6.89 16.53 10.86
CA THR A 550 -7.96 16.65 11.85
C THR A 550 -7.83 15.62 12.97
N LEU A 551 -7.49 14.36 12.64
CA LEU A 551 -7.27 13.30 13.62
C LEU A 551 -6.07 13.62 14.55
N MET A 552 -5.02 14.23 14.03
CA MET A 552 -3.91 14.71 14.83
C MET A 552 -4.34 15.86 15.76
N GLN A 553 -5.21 16.76 15.30
CA GLN A 553 -5.76 17.82 16.16
C GLN A 553 -6.66 17.25 17.27
N ILE A 554 -7.43 16.17 17.00
CA ILE A 554 -8.20 15.44 18.03
C ILE A 554 -7.25 14.86 19.08
N GLU A 555 -6.17 14.21 18.68
CA GLU A 555 -5.15 13.65 19.57
C GLU A 555 -4.51 14.74 20.45
N ARG A 556 -4.27 15.93 19.90
CA ARG A 556 -3.75 17.08 20.63
C ARG A 556 -4.81 17.80 21.47
N GLY A 557 -6.09 17.45 21.30
CA GLY A 557 -7.24 18.06 21.98
C GLY A 557 -7.66 19.40 21.44
N ASN A 558 -7.29 19.73 20.22
CA ASN A 558 -7.63 20.96 19.51
C ASN A 558 -8.84 20.81 18.59
N ALA A 559 -9.32 19.60 18.36
CA ALA A 559 -10.50 19.29 17.54
C ALA A 559 -11.41 18.26 18.23
N ASP A 560 -12.68 18.25 17.82
CA ASP A 560 -13.73 17.38 18.35
C ASP A 560 -14.01 16.22 17.41
N ALA A 561 -14.03 14.99 17.95
CA ALA A 561 -14.22 13.77 17.17
C ALA A 561 -15.64 13.62 16.61
N ASP A 562 -16.68 14.06 17.35
CA ASP A 562 -18.08 13.95 16.91
C ASP A 562 -18.37 14.96 15.78
N LYS A 563 -17.78 16.15 15.85
CA LYS A 563 -17.85 17.13 14.77
C LYS A 563 -17.16 16.60 13.50
N PHE A 564 -16.00 15.98 13.63
CA PHE A 564 -15.32 15.33 12.53
C PHE A 564 -16.20 14.25 11.88
N LEU A 565 -16.79 13.33 12.68
CA LEU A 565 -17.66 12.27 12.20
C LEU A 565 -18.93 12.82 11.54
N SER A 566 -19.53 13.87 12.10
CA SER A 566 -20.70 14.53 11.50
C SER A 566 -20.39 15.09 10.10
N GLY A 567 -19.21 15.67 9.91
CA GLY A 567 -18.74 16.12 8.59
C GLY A 567 -18.63 14.94 7.59
N ILE A 568 -18.13 13.79 8.04
CA ILE A 568 -18.01 12.57 7.21
C ILE A 568 -19.38 12.02 6.83
N VAL A 569 -20.33 12.02 7.74
CA VAL A 569 -21.74 11.62 7.48
C VAL A 569 -22.37 12.54 6.45
N GLY A 570 -22.19 13.87 6.58
CA GLY A 570 -22.65 14.85 5.61
C GLY A 570 -22.11 14.60 4.21
N MET A 571 -20.79 14.50 4.09
CA MET A 571 -20.10 14.20 2.84
C MET A 571 -20.61 12.88 2.19
N THR A 572 -20.76 11.82 2.99
CA THR A 572 -21.24 10.53 2.49
C THR A 572 -22.69 10.60 2.01
N SER A 573 -23.53 11.38 2.69
CA SER A 573 -24.93 11.60 2.30
C SER A 573 -25.03 12.37 1.00
N GLU A 574 -24.20 13.40 0.81
CA GLU A 574 -24.09 14.13 -0.45
C GLU A 574 -23.60 13.25 -1.59
N LEU A 575 -22.60 12.40 -1.32
CA LEU A 575 -22.11 11.43 -2.30
C LEU A 575 -23.24 10.52 -2.80
N VAL A 576 -24.04 9.95 -1.91
CA VAL A 576 -25.15 9.06 -2.30
C VAL A 576 -26.17 9.81 -3.14
N LYS A 577 -26.52 11.05 -2.76
CA LYS A 577 -27.48 11.89 -3.51
C LYS A 577 -26.96 12.27 -4.90
N ALA A 578 -25.66 12.50 -5.05
CA ALA A 578 -25.04 12.92 -6.32
C ALA A 578 -24.99 11.79 -7.37
N TYR A 579 -25.14 10.54 -6.96
CA TYR A 579 -25.07 9.37 -7.85
C TYR A 579 -26.39 8.59 -7.88
N PRO A 580 -27.44 9.11 -8.57
CA PRO A 580 -28.68 8.40 -8.76
C PRO A 580 -28.51 7.19 -9.69
N PHE A 581 -29.59 6.48 -9.97
CA PHE A 581 -29.57 5.34 -10.89
C PHE A 581 -28.96 5.71 -12.25
N LEU A 582 -28.10 4.80 -12.77
CA LEU A 582 -27.42 4.96 -14.04
C LEU A 582 -28.27 4.45 -15.20
N SER A 583 -28.02 4.99 -16.41
CA SER A 583 -28.49 4.39 -17.66
C SER A 583 -27.84 3.01 -17.88
N ASP A 584 -28.53 2.13 -18.63
CA ASP A 584 -28.02 0.78 -18.96
C ASP A 584 -26.63 0.81 -19.63
N THR A 585 -26.33 1.84 -20.41
CA THR A 585 -25.04 2.01 -21.09
C THR A 585 -23.91 2.31 -20.09
N GLU A 586 -24.17 3.08 -19.07
CA GLU A 586 -23.19 3.42 -18.03
C GLU A 586 -23.02 2.27 -17.03
N ALA A 587 -24.10 1.59 -16.67
CA ALA A 587 -24.05 0.42 -15.79
C ALA A 587 -23.21 -0.74 -16.35
N ASN A 588 -23.17 -0.87 -17.68
CA ASN A 588 -22.41 -1.93 -18.38
C ASN A 588 -20.91 -1.61 -18.58
N ARG A 589 -20.38 -0.57 -17.99
CA ARG A 589 -18.96 -0.18 -18.11
C ARG A 589 -17.98 -1.25 -17.61
N PHE A 590 -18.41 -2.07 -16.66
CA PHE A 590 -17.62 -3.15 -16.11
C PHE A 590 -18.03 -4.49 -16.71
N ASP A 591 -17.04 -5.28 -17.13
CA ASP A 591 -17.29 -6.67 -17.50
C ASP A 591 -17.62 -7.46 -16.22
N THR A 592 -18.89 -7.83 -16.09
CA THR A 592 -19.36 -8.60 -14.93
C THR A 592 -19.01 -10.09 -15.04
N GLY A 593 -18.41 -10.54 -16.16
CA GLY A 593 -18.18 -11.96 -16.48
C GLY A 593 -19.49 -12.76 -16.58
N ARG A 594 -20.64 -12.07 -16.62
CA ARG A 594 -21.95 -12.68 -16.73
C ARG A 594 -22.41 -12.58 -18.17
N GLU A 595 -22.75 -13.71 -18.73
CA GLU A 595 -23.29 -13.77 -20.08
C GLU A 595 -24.74 -13.30 -20.10
N SER A 596 -25.03 -12.23 -20.85
CA SER A 596 -26.40 -11.74 -21.08
C SER A 596 -27.00 -12.49 -22.26
N ILE A 597 -28.23 -12.97 -22.11
CA ILE A 597 -28.99 -13.69 -23.16
C ILE A 597 -30.17 -12.89 -23.71
N GLY A 598 -30.38 -11.66 -23.28
CA GLY A 598 -31.46 -10.80 -23.75
C GLY A 598 -31.86 -9.76 -22.72
N LYS A 599 -32.93 -8.99 -23.02
CA LYS A 599 -33.51 -7.99 -22.13
C LYS A 599 -34.69 -8.56 -21.34
N CYS A 600 -34.82 -8.15 -20.11
CA CYS A 600 -35.94 -8.53 -19.26
C CYS A 600 -37.23 -7.91 -19.77
N PRO A 601 -38.30 -8.70 -20.00
CA PRO A 601 -39.57 -8.19 -20.49
C PRO A 601 -40.30 -7.31 -19.47
N ARG A 602 -39.93 -7.39 -18.17
CA ARG A 602 -40.55 -6.58 -17.11
C ARG A 602 -39.95 -5.21 -16.93
N CYS A 603 -38.62 -5.08 -17.04
CA CYS A 603 -37.90 -3.84 -16.69
C CYS A 603 -36.82 -3.41 -17.69
N GLY A 604 -36.65 -4.17 -18.80
CA GLY A 604 -35.65 -3.82 -19.83
C GLY A 604 -34.19 -4.17 -19.48
N SER A 605 -33.86 -4.49 -18.22
CA SER A 605 -32.52 -4.78 -17.80
C SER A 605 -31.98 -6.10 -18.38
N PRO A 606 -30.66 -6.30 -18.50
CA PRO A 606 -30.08 -7.55 -19.01
C PRO A 606 -30.52 -8.79 -18.22
N VAL A 607 -30.77 -9.90 -18.90
CA VAL A 607 -31.00 -11.21 -18.28
C VAL A 607 -29.72 -12.03 -18.37
N TYR A 608 -29.22 -12.48 -17.22
CA TYR A 608 -27.95 -13.22 -17.10
C TYR A 608 -28.15 -14.72 -16.91
N VAL A 609 -27.15 -15.48 -17.37
CA VAL A 609 -27.06 -16.93 -17.12
C VAL A 609 -26.61 -17.16 -15.69
N GLY A 610 -27.41 -17.92 -14.91
CA GLY A 610 -27.11 -18.37 -13.55
C GLY A 610 -26.83 -19.87 -13.46
N LYS A 611 -26.70 -20.39 -12.24
CA LYS A 611 -26.64 -21.84 -12.01
C LYS A 611 -28.04 -22.47 -12.11
N GLY A 612 -28.41 -22.92 -13.32
CA GLY A 612 -29.70 -23.57 -13.55
C GLY A 612 -30.88 -22.61 -13.72
N ASN A 613 -30.63 -21.33 -13.99
CA ASN A 613 -31.66 -20.33 -14.24
C ASN A 613 -31.15 -19.18 -15.12
N TYR A 614 -32.11 -18.39 -15.61
CA TYR A 614 -31.88 -17.13 -16.32
C TYR A 614 -32.61 -16.03 -15.58
N TYR A 615 -31.88 -15.04 -15.02
CA TYR A 615 -32.45 -14.07 -14.09
C TYR A 615 -32.15 -12.62 -14.49
N CYS A 616 -33.05 -11.73 -14.17
CA CYS A 616 -32.89 -10.30 -14.41
C CYS A 616 -31.73 -9.73 -13.57
N SER A 617 -30.90 -8.89 -14.18
CA SER A 617 -29.79 -8.20 -13.50
C SER A 617 -30.28 -7.20 -12.45
N ASN A 618 -31.46 -6.62 -12.63
CA ASN A 618 -32.09 -5.73 -11.67
C ASN A 618 -32.62 -6.52 -10.47
N LYS A 619 -32.03 -6.30 -9.28
CA LYS A 619 -32.37 -7.02 -8.04
C LYS A 619 -33.79 -6.74 -7.52
N GLU A 620 -34.39 -5.64 -7.94
CA GLU A 620 -35.77 -5.29 -7.60
C GLU A 620 -36.76 -5.98 -8.53
N CYS A 621 -36.31 -6.53 -9.65
CA CYS A 621 -37.11 -7.26 -10.59
C CYS A 621 -37.07 -8.76 -10.28
N SER A 622 -38.22 -9.35 -10.02
CA SER A 622 -38.39 -10.77 -9.71
C SER A 622 -38.34 -11.70 -10.93
N PHE A 623 -38.07 -11.19 -12.15
CA PHE A 623 -38.05 -12.01 -13.37
C PHE A 623 -36.93 -13.06 -13.31
N CYS A 624 -37.35 -14.34 -13.42
CA CYS A 624 -36.42 -15.48 -13.41
C CYS A 624 -37.05 -16.67 -14.14
N MET A 625 -36.33 -17.22 -15.13
CA MET A 625 -36.71 -18.45 -15.82
C MET A 625 -35.80 -19.59 -15.34
N TRP A 626 -36.38 -20.68 -14.84
CA TRP A 626 -35.63 -21.84 -14.36
C TRP A 626 -35.47 -22.89 -15.47
N GLU A 627 -34.29 -23.49 -15.59
CA GLU A 627 -34.00 -24.55 -16.59
C GLU A 627 -34.87 -25.79 -16.38
N ASP A 628 -35.18 -26.13 -15.14
CA ASP A 628 -36.04 -27.22 -14.69
C ASP A 628 -37.51 -26.83 -14.50
N ASN A 629 -37.94 -25.76 -15.18
CA ASN A 629 -39.29 -25.26 -15.09
C ASN A 629 -40.31 -26.37 -15.37
N LYS A 630 -41.42 -26.46 -14.56
CA LYS A 630 -42.46 -27.49 -14.64
C LYS A 630 -43.09 -27.61 -16.01
N PHE A 631 -43.19 -26.52 -16.77
CA PHE A 631 -43.74 -26.54 -18.12
C PHE A 631 -42.88 -27.35 -19.07
N PHE A 632 -41.55 -27.14 -19.06
CA PHE A 632 -40.62 -27.88 -19.91
C PHE A 632 -40.38 -29.32 -19.39
N THR A 633 -40.20 -29.50 -18.10
CA THR A 633 -39.92 -30.81 -17.48
C THR A 633 -41.11 -31.79 -17.69
N SER A 634 -42.34 -31.30 -17.64
CA SER A 634 -43.54 -32.13 -17.93
C SER A 634 -43.57 -32.64 -19.36
N LYS A 635 -42.79 -32.03 -20.27
CA LYS A 635 -42.67 -32.39 -21.67
C LYS A 635 -41.31 -33.10 -21.97
N LYS A 636 -40.65 -33.58 -20.92
CA LYS A 636 -39.33 -34.23 -20.99
C LYS A 636 -38.26 -33.36 -21.67
N LYS A 637 -38.35 -32.04 -21.52
CA LYS A 637 -37.39 -31.04 -22.05
C LYS A 637 -36.86 -30.16 -20.89
N LYS A 638 -35.72 -29.50 -21.13
CA LYS A 638 -35.20 -28.46 -20.30
C LYS A 638 -35.27 -27.13 -21.04
N LEU A 639 -35.48 -26.03 -20.31
CA LEU A 639 -35.34 -24.71 -20.86
C LEU A 639 -33.84 -24.43 -21.04
N THR A 640 -33.35 -24.62 -22.29
CA THR A 640 -31.95 -24.37 -22.62
C THR A 640 -31.70 -22.89 -22.83
N LYS A 641 -30.44 -22.47 -22.72
CA LYS A 641 -29.98 -21.11 -22.98
C LYS A 641 -30.46 -20.58 -24.34
N LYS A 642 -30.40 -21.41 -25.39
CA LYS A 642 -30.85 -21.03 -26.73
C LYS A 642 -32.34 -20.71 -26.73
N ILE A 643 -33.17 -21.57 -26.14
CA ILE A 643 -34.62 -21.39 -26.05
C ILE A 643 -34.93 -20.12 -25.22
N ALA A 644 -34.26 -19.91 -24.08
CA ALA A 644 -34.43 -18.76 -23.25
C ALA A 644 -34.09 -17.45 -23.97
N ALA A 645 -32.99 -17.43 -24.72
CA ALA A 645 -32.59 -16.28 -25.54
C ALA A 645 -33.60 -15.93 -26.62
N GLU A 646 -34.10 -16.94 -27.37
CA GLU A 646 -35.14 -16.72 -28.40
C GLU A 646 -36.48 -16.22 -27.80
N LEU A 647 -36.84 -16.73 -26.62
CA LEU A 647 -38.05 -16.25 -25.89
C LEU A 647 -37.94 -14.82 -25.43
N LEU A 648 -36.71 -14.37 -25.04
CA LEU A 648 -36.47 -12.98 -24.64
C LEU A 648 -36.41 -12.04 -25.86
N ASP A 649 -35.89 -12.50 -27.00
CA ASP A 649 -35.72 -11.72 -28.21
C ASP A 649 -37.03 -11.54 -28.97
N LYS A 650 -37.74 -12.67 -29.22
CA LYS A 650 -38.93 -12.70 -30.07
C LYS A 650 -40.25 -12.83 -29.33
N GLY A 651 -40.20 -13.13 -28.02
CA GLY A 651 -41.40 -13.48 -27.25
C GLY A 651 -41.88 -14.93 -27.50
N TRP A 652 -41.32 -15.65 -28.47
CA TRP A 652 -41.67 -17.02 -28.82
C TRP A 652 -40.46 -17.81 -29.33
N CYS A 653 -40.54 -19.15 -29.25
CA CYS A 653 -39.54 -20.06 -29.78
C CYS A 653 -40.18 -21.36 -30.27
N ARG A 654 -39.74 -21.89 -31.42
CA ARG A 654 -40.16 -23.24 -31.90
C ARG A 654 -39.31 -24.31 -31.21
N VAL A 655 -39.97 -25.16 -30.45
CA VAL A 655 -39.30 -26.24 -29.72
C VAL A 655 -39.72 -27.59 -30.33
N THR A 656 -38.74 -28.39 -30.75
CA THR A 656 -38.94 -29.68 -31.37
C THR A 656 -38.84 -30.81 -30.36
N GLY A 657 -39.53 -31.93 -30.64
CA GLY A 657 -39.44 -33.15 -29.86
C GLY A 657 -39.96 -33.03 -28.43
N LEU A 658 -41.05 -32.32 -28.22
CA LEU A 658 -41.81 -32.26 -26.98
C LEU A 658 -42.56 -33.57 -26.77
N TYR A 659 -42.72 -34.01 -25.52
CA TYR A 659 -43.41 -35.27 -25.17
C TYR A 659 -44.74 -34.95 -24.45
N THR A 660 -45.75 -35.77 -24.71
CA THR A 660 -47.02 -35.75 -23.92
C THR A 660 -47.38 -37.15 -23.49
N PRO A 661 -47.81 -37.34 -22.20
CA PRO A 661 -48.25 -38.64 -21.69
C PRO A 661 -49.55 -39.14 -22.36
N LYS A 662 -50.40 -38.23 -22.87
CA LYS A 662 -51.69 -38.58 -23.49
C LYS A 662 -51.55 -39.25 -24.86
N ARG A 663 -50.46 -38.98 -25.59
CA ARG A 663 -50.10 -39.62 -26.85
C ARG A 663 -48.56 -39.78 -26.83
N PRO A 664 -48.00 -40.98 -26.67
CA PRO A 664 -46.58 -41.16 -26.51
C PRO A 664 -45.80 -40.96 -27.82
N GLN A 665 -46.03 -39.85 -28.50
CA GLN A 665 -45.33 -39.38 -29.67
C GLN A 665 -44.66 -38.02 -29.38
N LEU A 666 -43.51 -37.82 -30.05
CA LEU A 666 -42.83 -36.54 -30.01
C LEU A 666 -43.55 -35.57 -30.98
N TYR A 667 -43.69 -34.34 -30.58
CA TYR A 667 -44.31 -33.28 -31.38
C TYR A 667 -43.50 -31.99 -31.29
N ASP A 668 -43.71 -31.12 -32.25
CA ASP A 668 -43.15 -29.75 -32.29
C ASP A 668 -44.24 -28.75 -31.99
N ALA A 669 -43.87 -27.69 -31.30
CA ALA A 669 -44.81 -26.60 -31.02
C ALA A 669 -44.08 -25.26 -30.86
N VAL A 670 -44.80 -24.17 -31.07
CA VAL A 670 -44.38 -22.83 -30.75
C VAL A 670 -44.68 -22.56 -29.27
N ILE A 671 -43.66 -22.19 -28.51
CA ILE A 671 -43.80 -21.79 -27.11
C ILE A 671 -43.66 -20.28 -27.02
N ARG A 672 -44.62 -19.63 -26.39
CA ARG A 672 -44.60 -18.20 -26.10
C ARG A 672 -44.27 -17.97 -24.62
N LEU A 673 -43.52 -16.91 -24.38
CA LEU A 673 -43.32 -16.38 -23.05
C LEU A 673 -44.63 -15.70 -22.59
N ASP A 674 -45.20 -16.18 -21.49
CA ASP A 674 -46.43 -15.63 -20.89
C ASP A 674 -46.11 -15.11 -19.51
N ASP A 675 -45.49 -13.91 -19.46
CA ASP A 675 -45.11 -13.29 -18.20
C ASP A 675 -46.20 -12.40 -17.63
N THR A 676 -46.87 -12.89 -16.61
CA THR A 676 -47.96 -12.21 -15.90
C THR A 676 -47.48 -11.29 -14.77
N GLY A 677 -46.18 -11.07 -14.63
CA GLY A 677 -45.59 -10.26 -13.55
C GLY A 677 -45.56 -10.95 -12.18
N GLY A 678 -45.99 -12.22 -12.09
CA GLY A 678 -45.98 -12.98 -10.84
C GLY A 678 -44.60 -13.49 -10.40
N LYS A 679 -44.57 -14.26 -9.29
CA LYS A 679 -43.35 -14.84 -8.74
C LYS A 679 -42.65 -15.78 -9.71
N TYR A 680 -43.39 -16.45 -10.58
CA TYR A 680 -42.89 -17.40 -11.58
C TYR A 680 -43.28 -16.99 -12.97
N VAL A 681 -42.37 -17.15 -13.92
CA VAL A 681 -42.62 -16.98 -15.35
C VAL A 681 -43.37 -18.19 -15.87
N SER A 682 -44.42 -18.00 -16.64
CA SER A 682 -45.21 -19.04 -17.30
C SER A 682 -44.99 -19.02 -18.81
N PHE A 683 -45.45 -20.12 -19.48
CA PHE A 683 -45.30 -20.31 -20.92
C PHE A 683 -46.59 -20.83 -21.49
N LYS A 684 -46.95 -20.37 -22.69
CA LYS A 684 -48.11 -20.85 -23.50
C LYS A 684 -47.61 -21.62 -24.68
N MET A 685 -48.37 -22.61 -25.08
CA MET A 685 -48.06 -23.45 -26.25
C MET A 685 -49.10 -23.21 -27.36
N GLU A 686 -48.61 -22.97 -28.56
CA GLU A 686 -49.42 -22.83 -29.78
C GLU A 686 -49.01 -23.93 -30.77
N PHE A 687 -50.00 -24.52 -31.43
CA PHE A 687 -49.77 -25.48 -32.50
C PHE A 687 -49.91 -24.77 -33.83
N ASP A 688 -48.98 -25.01 -34.76
CA ASP A 688 -49.16 -24.58 -36.14
C ASP A 688 -50.43 -25.25 -36.67
N ARG A 689 -51.44 -24.46 -37.08
CA ARG A 689 -52.63 -24.95 -37.74
C ARG A 689 -52.33 -25.29 -39.18
#